data_89232f2787eac5753378821af81dcfd0
#
_entry.id   89232f2787eac5753378821af81dcfd0
#
_cell.length_a   1.000
_cell.length_b   1.000
_cell.length_c   1.000
_cell.angle_alpha   90.00
_cell.angle_beta   90.00
_cell.angle_gamma   90.00
#
_symmetry.space_group_name_H-M   'P 1'
#
loop_
_entity.id
_entity.type
_entity.pdbx_description
1 polymer ?
#
loop_
_entity_poly.entity_id
_entity_poly.type
_entity_poly.pdbx_seq_one_letter_code
_entity_poly.pdbx_strand_id
1 'polypeptide(L)'
;MIGKSKQKKGVGLKANTRIIHYSIEERMTEYQMSELEQGQVDVRVAGTATNLAPYAPCTSPSRLVMLGSQIQQKLLTKGLKRQRFFTGVEHEYAKYTFGVKVDEPVEIIAAIDKYNVGFGERSFKYNPTRYLFVFNVKKQEYDLMEVTKYCSHHNNFGFEFDINEEAMFRTQAGNVLQANTWLTKSPGVMPEGDYIFGTPTKTAFMSSHYVTEDGFMVSQEWCEENTTTGYGEIVINVPKGKYLTNSYGSKGSYIPFPGPGDKIRPDGLIASLRDYDDILGAVEMTEDAMGTVDHFFDERYYIEAGSLNARVLDVDIWCTDGDGVDKMPTFEATGPNESDYIDKFWKAKQKFHKQVDAAYTLIKNRSRGKPRLSRALHRFITDSRDFMLTKPGKRRYRYKNTPIPTVRIAIRFMYDIVPTIGFKLTNMYGGKGVICRIKPRSEMPTYPDGTVADFIGDGLSTINRMNPSVLFEHYMNYKAEEVEKKVRDFVDQDRWEDAFDILMTYYQAGVPLYYNKIVSQNWSEKRRREHVKAVYDDKIFAYMPPNTPGLGIEQIGRVEDALPSKVEHVTWIGDLGREERSVDPVMIGDMYIMVLEKTGHDWSAVDVPKRQVHGVPTKVSARDKHNLPYRQSPLRFFGEAEIRNYSGILGGDWAADMLDRANNPKAQEAIWKQVIENERPTDLDITIDRNQIPVGNSLSLSYLNNAMYCNGAQFAYAEVDTASDLEIEMLRKYPDPINRPRVSSLAKSLEEVVEDEDEEEYIEPEADYDDEGEEE
;
A
#
# COMPACT_ATOMS: atom_id res chain seq x y z
N MET A 1 12.04 27.00 -50.27
CA MET A 1 11.21 27.55 -49.19
C MET A 1 10.87 26.40 -48.28
N ILE A 2 11.58 26.24 -47.16
CA ILE A 2 11.37 25.16 -46.21
C ILE A 2 10.55 25.79 -45.09
N GLY A 3 9.29 25.32 -44.95
CA GLY A 3 8.36 25.80 -43.97
C GLY A 3 8.83 25.46 -42.54
N LYS A 4 9.03 26.47 -41.74
CA LYS A 4 9.25 26.31 -40.28
C LYS A 4 7.98 25.79 -39.62
N SER A 5 7.99 24.51 -39.21
CA SER A 5 6.96 23.96 -38.36
C SER A 5 7.02 24.66 -36.97
N LYS A 6 5.96 25.33 -36.61
CA LYS A 6 5.80 25.86 -35.25
C LYS A 6 5.67 24.68 -34.28
N GLN A 7 6.74 24.35 -33.60
CA GLN A 7 6.68 23.45 -32.43
C GLN A 7 5.71 24.07 -31.37
N LYS A 8 4.61 23.38 -31.13
CA LYS A 8 3.76 23.67 -29.98
C LYS A 8 4.60 23.44 -28.71
N LYS A 9 4.97 24.51 -28.05
CA LYS A 9 5.63 24.46 -26.73
C LYS A 9 4.67 23.78 -25.75
N GLY A 10 4.96 22.55 -25.36
CA GLY A 10 4.28 21.89 -24.23
C GLY A 10 4.61 22.65 -22.94
N VAL A 11 3.63 23.35 -22.40
CA VAL A 11 3.79 24.31 -21.31
C VAL A 11 4.02 23.63 -19.94
N GLY A 12 3.70 22.33 -19.81
CA GLY A 12 3.78 21.63 -18.51
C GLY A 12 5.19 21.14 -18.10
N LEU A 13 5.92 20.57 -19.03
CA LEU A 13 7.24 19.97 -18.73
C LEU A 13 8.34 21.00 -18.40
N LYS A 14 8.27 22.20 -19.00
CA LYS A 14 9.25 23.26 -18.74
C LYS A 14 9.08 23.94 -17.38
N ALA A 15 7.87 23.99 -16.83
CA ALA A 15 7.62 24.62 -15.53
C ALA A 15 8.17 23.75 -14.38
N ASN A 16 7.94 22.46 -14.42
CA ASN A 16 8.41 21.53 -13.38
C ASN A 16 9.93 21.40 -13.36
N THR A 17 10.56 21.34 -14.53
CA THR A 17 12.03 21.27 -14.62
C THR A 17 12.70 22.54 -14.10
N ARG A 18 12.08 23.72 -14.29
CA ARG A 18 12.59 24.99 -13.75
C ARG A 18 12.51 25.07 -12.22
N ILE A 19 11.44 24.55 -11.62
CA ILE A 19 11.25 24.63 -10.17
C ILE A 19 12.26 23.76 -9.43
N ILE A 20 12.47 22.53 -9.90
CA ILE A 20 13.49 21.60 -9.34
C ILE A 20 14.89 22.22 -9.47
N HIS A 21 15.18 22.83 -10.61
CA HIS A 21 16.46 23.49 -10.87
C HIS A 21 16.74 24.64 -9.87
N TYR A 22 15.79 25.55 -9.66
CA TYR A 22 15.98 26.66 -8.73
C TYR A 22 16.17 26.19 -7.29
N SER A 23 15.45 25.16 -6.85
CA SER A 23 15.58 24.68 -5.48
C SER A 23 16.91 23.98 -5.20
N ILE A 24 17.43 23.28 -6.20
CA ILE A 24 18.76 22.66 -6.09
C ILE A 24 19.85 23.75 -6.10
N GLU A 25 19.76 24.71 -7.02
CA GLU A 25 20.72 25.81 -7.09
C GLU A 25 20.76 26.68 -5.82
N GLU A 26 19.60 27.04 -5.26
CA GLU A 26 19.52 27.82 -4.02
C GLU A 26 20.16 27.11 -2.81
N ARG A 27 20.29 25.80 -2.85
CA ARG A 27 20.82 24.99 -1.77
C ARG A 27 22.24 24.48 -2.01
N MET A 28 22.73 24.58 -3.23
CA MET A 28 24.08 24.21 -3.58
C MET A 28 25.10 25.17 -2.99
N THR A 29 26.21 24.63 -2.58
CA THR A 29 27.38 25.43 -2.25
C THR A 29 28.02 25.98 -3.52
N GLU A 30 28.82 27.06 -3.41
CA GLU A 30 29.58 27.59 -4.55
C GLU A 30 30.47 26.53 -5.21
N TYR A 31 30.97 25.59 -4.43
CA TYR A 31 31.77 24.47 -4.93
C TYR A 31 30.94 23.54 -5.82
N GLN A 32 29.70 23.18 -5.42
CA GLN A 32 28.83 22.34 -6.20
C GLN A 32 28.36 23.01 -7.49
N MET A 33 28.14 24.32 -7.44
CA MET A 33 27.81 25.10 -8.64
C MET A 33 28.98 25.12 -9.63
N SER A 34 30.21 25.30 -9.12
CA SER A 34 31.42 25.26 -9.94
C SER A 34 31.62 23.90 -10.62
N GLU A 35 31.33 22.79 -9.96
CA GLU A 35 31.38 21.45 -10.58
C GLU A 35 30.32 21.21 -11.63
N LEU A 36 29.12 21.74 -11.46
CA LEU A 36 28.08 21.70 -12.47
C LEU A 36 28.46 22.52 -13.72
N GLU A 37 29.08 23.68 -13.51
CA GLU A 37 29.58 24.54 -14.60
C GLU A 37 30.73 23.88 -15.37
N GLN A 38 31.54 23.03 -14.71
CA GLN A 38 32.60 22.25 -15.33
C GLN A 38 32.13 21.04 -16.13
N GLY A 39 30.81 20.83 -16.24
CA GLY A 39 30.23 19.78 -17.06
C GLY A 39 30.18 18.40 -16.42
N GLN A 40 30.30 18.31 -15.11
CA GLN A 40 30.00 17.07 -14.38
C GLN A 40 28.50 16.75 -14.41
N VAL A 41 28.12 15.54 -13.97
CA VAL A 41 26.73 15.03 -14.11
C VAL A 41 25.72 16.06 -13.63
N ASP A 42 24.93 16.59 -14.54
CA ASP A 42 23.86 17.54 -14.21
C ASP A 42 22.71 16.81 -13.53
N VAL A 43 22.49 17.06 -12.24
CA VAL A 43 21.37 16.51 -11.46
C VAL A 43 20.00 16.77 -12.08
N ARG A 44 19.90 17.80 -12.94
CA ARG A 44 18.66 18.10 -13.67
C ARG A 44 18.27 17.02 -14.69
N VAL A 45 19.20 16.20 -15.13
CA VAL A 45 18.96 15.06 -16.03
C VAL A 45 18.27 13.92 -15.31
N ALA A 46 18.60 13.73 -14.03
CA ALA A 46 17.96 12.73 -13.19
C ALA A 46 16.58 13.21 -12.71
N GLY A 47 15.62 12.31 -12.59
CA GLY A 47 14.28 12.60 -12.04
C GLY A 47 14.33 12.96 -10.55
N THR A 48 13.27 13.58 -10.04
CA THR A 48 13.14 13.99 -8.63
C THR A 48 13.39 12.82 -7.68
N ALA A 49 12.86 11.64 -7.97
CA ALA A 49 13.04 10.46 -7.12
C ALA A 49 14.52 10.04 -6.99
N THR A 50 15.26 10.08 -8.09
CA THR A 50 16.71 9.77 -8.09
C THR A 50 17.49 10.73 -7.21
N ASN A 51 17.14 12.02 -7.26
CA ASN A 51 17.82 13.05 -6.49
C ASN A 51 17.45 13.05 -4.98
N LEU A 52 16.47 12.27 -4.56
CA LEU A 52 16.15 12.03 -3.15
C LEU A 52 17.07 11.00 -2.49
N ALA A 53 17.83 10.22 -3.27
CA ALA A 53 18.75 9.22 -2.76
C ALA A 53 20.15 9.80 -2.59
N PRO A 54 20.70 9.93 -1.36
CA PRO A 54 22.01 10.54 -1.14
C PRO A 54 23.16 9.86 -1.89
N TYR A 55 23.11 8.53 -2.02
CA TYR A 55 24.10 7.71 -2.74
C TYR A 55 23.64 7.30 -4.14
N ALA A 56 22.81 8.11 -4.82
CA ALA A 56 22.34 7.81 -6.16
C ALA A 56 23.48 7.44 -7.15
N PRO A 57 24.64 8.12 -7.18
CA PRO A 57 25.73 7.75 -8.09
C PRO A 57 26.32 6.35 -7.84
N CYS A 58 26.16 5.82 -6.62
CA CYS A 58 26.66 4.51 -6.23
C CYS A 58 25.62 3.39 -6.37
N THR A 59 24.44 3.70 -6.92
CA THR A 59 23.33 2.75 -7.10
C THR A 59 23.17 2.40 -8.58
N SER A 60 22.84 1.15 -8.89
CA SER A 60 22.55 0.78 -10.27
C SER A 60 21.37 1.59 -10.83
N PRO A 61 21.41 2.06 -12.09
CA PRO A 61 20.35 2.88 -12.68
C PRO A 61 18.98 2.21 -12.64
N SER A 62 18.91 0.88 -12.81
CA SER A 62 17.68 0.12 -12.74
C SER A 62 17.01 0.22 -11.35
N ARG A 63 17.80 0.21 -10.27
CA ARG A 63 17.29 0.36 -8.91
C ARG A 63 16.79 1.77 -8.63
N LEU A 64 17.45 2.79 -9.15
CA LEU A 64 16.99 4.18 -9.05
C LEU A 64 15.67 4.41 -9.78
N VAL A 65 15.47 3.78 -10.93
CA VAL A 65 14.17 3.82 -11.64
C VAL A 65 13.07 3.13 -10.80
N MET A 66 13.39 2.00 -10.16
CA MET A 66 12.46 1.33 -9.24
C MET A 66 12.10 2.21 -8.03
N LEU A 67 13.05 2.97 -7.49
CA LEU A 67 12.79 3.93 -6.41
C LEU A 67 11.69 4.92 -6.80
N GLY A 68 11.68 5.42 -8.03
CA GLY A 68 10.65 6.34 -8.52
C GLY A 68 9.23 5.78 -8.38
N SER A 69 9.03 4.51 -8.71
CA SER A 69 7.74 3.83 -8.54
C SER A 69 7.43 3.52 -7.07
N GLN A 70 8.44 3.20 -6.28
CA GLN A 70 8.28 2.87 -4.86
C GLN A 70 7.91 4.10 -4.01
N ILE A 71 8.50 5.27 -4.31
CA ILE A 71 8.11 6.54 -3.67
C ILE A 71 6.63 6.84 -3.90
N GLN A 72 6.10 6.51 -5.09
CA GLN A 72 4.67 6.69 -5.37
C GLN A 72 3.79 5.68 -4.61
N GLN A 73 4.31 4.51 -4.28
CA GLN A 73 3.60 3.43 -3.58
C GLN A 73 3.76 3.49 -2.06
N LYS A 74 4.58 4.40 -1.53
CA LYS A 74 4.82 4.49 -0.09
C LYS A 74 3.59 4.90 0.67
N LEU A 75 3.43 4.36 1.87
CA LEU A 75 2.39 4.75 2.82
C LEU A 75 2.91 5.81 3.80
N LEU A 76 1.98 6.54 4.38
CA LEU A 76 2.25 7.40 5.52
C LEU A 76 2.00 6.58 6.80
N THR A 77 3.04 6.45 7.62
CA THR A 77 2.97 5.73 8.89
C THR A 77 3.04 6.69 10.07
N LYS A 78 2.65 6.26 11.25
CA LYS A 78 2.77 7.06 12.48
C LYS A 78 4.22 7.24 12.92
N GLY A 79 5.11 6.31 12.52
CA GLY A 79 6.54 6.32 12.85
C GLY A 79 7.43 7.16 11.95
N LEU A 80 6.87 8.00 11.08
CA LEU A 80 7.65 8.83 10.16
C LEU A 80 8.66 9.71 10.91
N LYS A 81 9.94 9.64 10.48
CA LYS A 81 11.04 10.46 11.02
C LYS A 81 11.98 10.90 9.90
N ARG A 82 12.65 12.02 10.10
CA ARG A 82 13.58 12.59 9.13
C ARG A 82 14.74 11.63 8.84
N GLN A 83 15.15 11.56 7.57
CA GLN A 83 16.36 10.89 7.15
C GLN A 83 17.59 11.66 7.65
N ARG A 84 18.63 10.95 8.07
CA ARG A 84 19.89 11.55 8.61
C ARG A 84 20.63 12.35 7.55
N PHE A 85 20.80 11.77 6.36
CA PHE A 85 21.43 12.43 5.22
C PHE A 85 20.34 12.89 4.25
N PHE A 86 20.17 14.18 4.11
CA PHE A 86 19.15 14.77 3.26
C PHE A 86 19.78 15.48 2.06
N THR A 87 19.11 15.40 0.92
CA THR A 87 19.61 15.92 -0.36
C THR A 87 19.17 17.35 -0.66
N GLY A 88 18.17 17.86 0.08
CA GLY A 88 17.55 19.15 -0.15
C GLY A 88 16.37 19.11 -1.12
N VAL A 89 16.20 18.03 -1.88
CA VAL A 89 15.06 17.84 -2.80
C VAL A 89 13.77 17.55 -2.02
N GLU A 90 13.86 17.08 -0.79
CA GLU A 90 12.74 16.83 0.12
C GLU A 90 11.87 18.07 0.33
N HIS A 91 12.48 19.24 0.39
CA HIS A 91 11.77 20.53 0.50
C HIS A 91 10.94 20.84 -0.75
N GLU A 92 11.51 20.60 -1.93
CA GLU A 92 10.78 20.81 -3.19
C GLU A 92 9.66 19.81 -3.34
N TYR A 93 9.90 18.56 -2.98
CA TYR A 93 8.88 17.52 -2.99
C TYR A 93 7.69 17.89 -2.10
N ALA A 94 7.95 18.44 -0.91
CA ALA A 94 6.93 18.89 0.03
C ALA A 94 5.98 19.93 -0.56
N LYS A 95 6.43 20.80 -1.46
CA LYS A 95 5.62 21.83 -2.10
C LYS A 95 4.50 21.26 -2.99
N TYR A 96 4.66 20.02 -3.47
CA TYR A 96 3.72 19.36 -4.39
C TYR A 96 2.95 18.20 -3.74
N THR A 97 3.07 18.03 -2.44
CA THR A 97 2.34 17.00 -1.70
C THR A 97 0.90 17.42 -1.46
N PHE A 98 0.09 16.46 -1.03
CA PHE A 98 -1.30 16.74 -0.67
C PHE A 98 -1.40 17.77 0.43
N GLY A 99 -2.31 18.71 0.26
CA GLY A 99 -2.59 19.77 1.21
C GLY A 99 -3.27 20.95 0.53
N VAL A 100 -3.75 21.89 1.33
CA VAL A 100 -4.38 23.11 0.84
C VAL A 100 -3.56 24.31 1.29
N LYS A 101 -2.96 24.96 0.32
CA LYS A 101 -2.15 26.16 0.48
C LYS A 101 -2.78 27.33 -0.25
N VAL A 102 -2.72 28.50 0.33
CA VAL A 102 -3.13 29.77 -0.30
C VAL A 102 -1.94 30.31 -1.07
N ASP A 103 -1.95 30.21 -2.39
CA ASP A 103 -0.83 30.69 -3.23
C ASP A 103 -0.78 32.21 -3.36
N GLU A 104 -1.95 32.84 -3.43
CA GLU A 104 -2.13 34.29 -3.57
C GLU A 104 -3.12 34.80 -2.51
N PRO A 105 -3.05 36.07 -2.09
CA PRO A 105 -3.98 36.60 -1.11
C PRO A 105 -5.43 36.44 -1.57
N VAL A 106 -6.27 35.83 -0.74
CA VAL A 106 -7.69 35.60 -1.02
C VAL A 106 -8.56 36.15 0.09
N GLU A 107 -9.66 36.75 -0.29
CA GLU A 107 -10.70 37.19 0.63
C GLU A 107 -11.79 36.10 0.71
N ILE A 108 -12.21 35.73 1.90
CA ILE A 108 -13.24 34.72 2.12
C ILE A 108 -14.62 35.38 2.00
N ILE A 109 -15.41 34.89 1.05
CA ILE A 109 -16.79 35.35 0.83
C ILE A 109 -17.76 34.54 1.69
N ALA A 110 -17.58 33.23 1.74
CA ALA A 110 -18.37 32.34 2.56
C ALA A 110 -17.56 31.07 2.90
N ALA A 111 -17.80 30.52 4.07
CA ALA A 111 -17.30 29.18 4.45
C ALA A 111 -18.50 28.29 4.74
N ILE A 112 -18.56 27.13 4.08
CA ILE A 112 -19.67 26.20 4.18
C ILE A 112 -19.09 24.83 4.50
N ASP A 113 -19.46 24.25 5.64
CA ASP A 113 -19.10 22.89 5.97
C ASP A 113 -20.00 21.93 5.20
N LYS A 114 -19.43 20.87 4.63
CA LYS A 114 -20.19 19.77 4.05
C LYS A 114 -21.20 19.32 5.10
N TYR A 115 -22.42 18.99 4.69
CA TYR A 115 -23.53 18.72 5.60
C TYR A 115 -23.11 17.87 6.81
N ASN A 116 -23.52 18.33 7.98
CA ASN A 116 -23.26 17.73 9.27
C ASN A 116 -24.54 17.10 9.82
N VAL A 117 -24.43 15.85 10.26
CA VAL A 117 -25.52 15.10 10.91
C VAL A 117 -24.98 14.59 12.24
N GLY A 118 -25.09 15.38 13.29
CA GLY A 118 -24.59 14.94 14.59
C GLY A 118 -24.44 16.07 15.61
N PHE A 119 -23.94 15.72 16.78
CA PHE A 119 -23.66 16.65 17.86
C PHE A 119 -22.47 17.56 17.51
N GLY A 120 -22.64 18.86 17.66
CA GLY A 120 -21.58 19.83 17.39
C GLY A 120 -21.68 20.51 16.02
N GLU A 121 -22.87 20.93 15.65
CA GLU A 121 -23.25 21.48 14.33
C GLU A 121 -22.34 22.53 13.70
N ARG A 122 -21.38 23.10 14.42
CA ARG A 122 -20.55 24.21 13.94
C ARG A 122 -19.05 23.99 14.01
N SER A 123 -18.62 22.81 14.42
CA SER A 123 -17.20 22.53 14.56
C SER A 123 -16.66 21.78 13.33
N PHE A 124 -15.65 22.34 12.67
CA PHE A 124 -14.86 21.64 11.66
C PHE A 124 -14.30 20.29 12.18
N LYS A 125 -14.21 20.16 13.48
CA LYS A 125 -13.78 18.92 14.14
C LYS A 125 -14.60 17.69 13.76
N TYR A 126 -15.89 17.88 13.51
CA TYR A 126 -16.82 16.81 13.15
C TYR A 126 -17.20 16.77 11.66
N ASN A 127 -16.81 17.75 10.88
CA ASN A 127 -17.08 17.82 9.46
C ASN A 127 -15.85 17.42 8.66
N PRO A 128 -15.98 16.48 7.71
CA PRO A 128 -14.83 16.01 6.94
C PRO A 128 -14.32 17.02 5.91
N THR A 129 -15.16 17.98 5.49
CA THR A 129 -14.83 18.93 4.40
C THR A 129 -15.45 20.30 4.63
N ARG A 130 -14.66 21.34 4.43
CA ARG A 130 -15.10 22.75 4.41
C ARG A 130 -14.85 23.33 3.02
N TYR A 131 -15.87 23.95 2.46
CA TYR A 131 -15.79 24.67 1.19
C TYR A 131 -15.67 26.17 1.45
N LEU A 132 -14.58 26.76 0.97
CA LEU A 132 -14.34 28.20 1.05
C LEU A 132 -14.60 28.83 -0.30
N PHE A 133 -15.57 29.71 -0.35
CA PHE A 133 -15.83 30.58 -1.49
C PHE A 133 -14.94 31.80 -1.34
N VAL A 134 -13.97 31.96 -2.20
CA VAL A 134 -12.92 32.96 -2.07
C VAL A 134 -12.91 33.90 -3.27
N PHE A 135 -12.49 35.15 -3.03
CA PHE A 135 -12.16 36.11 -4.07
C PHE A 135 -10.64 36.24 -4.16
N ASN A 136 -10.05 35.85 -5.26
CA ASN A 136 -8.64 36.06 -5.51
C ASN A 136 -8.41 37.52 -5.90
N VAL A 137 -7.72 38.24 -5.05
CA VAL A 137 -7.52 39.71 -5.21
C VAL A 137 -6.66 40.01 -6.43
N LYS A 138 -5.68 39.14 -6.75
CA LYS A 138 -4.76 39.36 -7.86
C LYS A 138 -5.38 38.99 -9.21
N LYS A 139 -6.08 37.86 -9.27
CA LYS A 139 -6.74 37.38 -10.50
C LYS A 139 -8.09 38.04 -10.76
N GLN A 140 -8.64 38.75 -9.80
CA GLN A 140 -9.98 39.34 -9.83
C GLN A 140 -11.06 38.31 -10.21
N GLU A 141 -10.98 37.15 -9.60
CA GLU A 141 -11.81 35.99 -9.89
C GLU A 141 -12.29 35.33 -8.61
N TYR A 142 -13.54 34.85 -8.62
CA TYR A 142 -14.07 34.03 -7.53
C TYR A 142 -13.70 32.58 -7.76
N ASP A 143 -13.21 31.95 -6.71
CA ASP A 143 -12.74 30.56 -6.74
C ASP A 143 -13.28 29.72 -5.58
N LEU A 144 -13.12 28.41 -5.65
CA LEU A 144 -13.51 27.45 -4.64
C LEU A 144 -12.25 26.77 -4.09
N MET A 145 -12.07 26.84 -2.79
CA MET A 145 -11.07 26.03 -2.09
C MET A 145 -11.78 24.96 -1.27
N GLU A 146 -11.45 23.72 -1.51
CA GLU A 146 -11.94 22.57 -0.75
C GLU A 146 -10.89 22.18 0.28
N VAL A 147 -11.25 22.30 1.56
CA VAL A 147 -10.40 21.91 2.67
C VAL A 147 -10.95 20.62 3.26
N THR A 148 -10.27 19.54 3.00
CA THR A 148 -10.62 18.20 3.50
C THR A 148 -9.82 17.87 4.75
N LYS A 149 -10.40 17.08 5.64
CA LYS A 149 -9.74 16.60 6.84
C LYS A 149 -9.01 15.28 6.60
N TYR A 150 -9.48 14.51 5.64
CA TYR A 150 -8.99 13.18 5.31
C TYR A 150 -8.70 13.09 3.83
N CYS A 151 -7.70 12.28 3.48
CA CYS A 151 -7.32 12.00 2.11
C CYS A 151 -7.25 10.49 1.88
N SER A 152 -7.88 10.01 0.82
CA SER A 152 -7.60 8.68 0.27
C SER A 152 -6.32 8.79 -0.56
N HIS A 153 -5.30 8.02 -0.23
CA HIS A 153 -4.00 8.09 -0.88
C HIS A 153 -3.81 6.99 -1.92
N HIS A 154 -4.05 5.74 -1.52
CA HIS A 154 -4.06 4.56 -2.38
C HIS A 154 -5.40 3.84 -2.23
N ASN A 155 -5.64 2.75 -2.95
CA ASN A 155 -6.93 2.06 -3.00
C ASN A 155 -7.61 1.90 -1.63
N ASN A 156 -6.86 1.35 -0.65
CA ASN A 156 -7.37 1.04 0.68
C ASN A 156 -6.64 1.79 1.79
N PHE A 157 -5.88 2.83 1.44
CA PHE A 157 -5.11 3.62 2.40
C PHE A 157 -5.46 5.09 2.31
N GLY A 158 -5.26 5.76 3.42
CA GLY A 158 -5.47 7.19 3.52
C GLY A 158 -4.71 7.77 4.70
N PHE A 159 -4.97 9.03 4.97
CA PHE A 159 -4.39 9.71 6.12
C PHE A 159 -5.27 10.90 6.53
N GLU A 160 -5.10 11.34 7.77
CA GLU A 160 -5.65 12.58 8.27
C GLU A 160 -4.65 13.71 8.02
N PHE A 161 -5.12 14.84 7.51
CA PHE A 161 -4.27 16.01 7.31
C PHE A 161 -3.93 16.69 8.64
N ASP A 162 -2.73 17.22 8.73
CA ASP A 162 -2.38 18.19 9.76
C ASP A 162 -3.07 19.51 9.45
N ILE A 163 -3.92 19.96 10.37
CA ILE A 163 -4.74 21.13 10.20
C ILE A 163 -4.10 22.33 10.93
N ASN A 164 -3.91 23.41 10.21
CA ASN A 164 -3.52 24.68 10.82
C ASN A 164 -4.76 25.33 11.48
N GLU A 165 -4.95 25.08 12.77
CA GLU A 165 -6.11 25.55 13.50
C GLU A 165 -6.22 27.10 13.51
N GLU A 166 -5.11 27.82 13.61
CA GLU A 166 -5.09 29.27 13.56
C GLU A 166 -5.56 29.80 12.20
N ALA A 167 -5.03 29.24 11.11
CA ALA A 167 -5.45 29.60 9.76
C ALA A 167 -6.92 29.23 9.51
N MET A 168 -7.34 28.06 10.01
CA MET A 168 -8.74 27.63 9.90
C MET A 168 -9.71 28.49 10.71
N PHE A 169 -9.30 29.01 11.84
CA PHE A 169 -10.10 29.97 12.59
C PHE A 169 -10.33 31.29 11.81
N ARG A 170 -9.36 31.68 10.99
CA ARG A 170 -9.45 32.84 10.12
C ARG A 170 -10.30 32.64 8.85
N THR A 171 -10.82 31.42 8.60
CA THR A 171 -11.67 31.14 7.43
C THR A 171 -13.10 31.62 7.56
N GLN A 172 -13.32 32.77 8.18
CA GLN A 172 -14.64 33.41 8.30
C GLN A 172 -14.85 34.45 7.17
N ALA A 173 -16.11 34.62 6.79
CA ALA A 173 -16.47 35.62 5.75
C ALA A 173 -15.94 37.02 6.08
N GLY A 174 -15.34 37.67 5.11
CA GLY A 174 -14.74 39.01 5.22
C GLY A 174 -13.26 39.02 5.62
N ASN A 175 -12.70 37.90 6.08
CA ASN A 175 -11.27 37.80 6.38
C ASN A 175 -10.44 37.58 5.12
N VAL A 176 -9.19 38.03 5.18
CA VAL A 176 -8.19 37.81 4.11
C VAL A 176 -7.15 36.82 4.59
N LEU A 177 -6.96 35.76 3.82
CA LEU A 177 -5.85 34.83 3.99
C LEU A 177 -4.68 35.30 3.13
N GLN A 178 -3.50 35.36 3.73
CA GLN A 178 -2.28 35.79 3.06
C GLN A 178 -1.72 34.70 2.17
N ALA A 179 -0.92 35.10 1.18
CA ALA A 179 -0.17 34.17 0.36
C ALA A 179 0.75 33.26 1.22
N ASN A 180 0.98 32.06 0.75
CA ASN A 180 1.79 31.03 1.43
C ASN A 180 1.23 30.49 2.76
N THR A 181 -0.04 30.82 3.09
CA THR A 181 -0.71 30.24 4.26
C THR A 181 -1.14 28.82 3.96
N TRP A 182 -0.68 27.84 4.74
CA TRP A 182 -1.18 26.48 4.72
C TRP A 182 -2.42 26.35 5.58
N LEU A 183 -3.49 25.80 5.03
CA LEU A 183 -4.70 25.40 5.76
C LEU A 183 -4.60 23.96 6.26
N THR A 184 -4.14 23.07 5.38
CA THR A 184 -3.89 21.67 5.72
C THR A 184 -2.60 21.21 5.05
N LYS A 185 -1.86 20.31 5.72
CA LYS A 185 -0.64 19.69 5.19
C LYS A 185 -0.75 18.17 5.32
N SER A 186 -0.05 17.46 4.44
CA SER A 186 0.20 16.03 4.64
C SER A 186 1.02 15.81 5.92
N PRO A 187 0.73 14.78 6.73
CA PRO A 187 1.53 14.45 7.92
C PRO A 187 2.99 14.09 7.58
N GLY A 188 3.30 13.83 6.30
CA GLY A 188 4.69 13.68 5.85
C GLY A 188 5.46 14.99 5.69
N VAL A 189 4.85 16.17 5.91
CA VAL A 189 5.53 17.47 5.79
C VAL A 189 5.89 18.00 7.16
N MET A 190 7.20 18.10 7.45
CA MET A 190 7.71 18.66 8.69
C MET A 190 7.35 20.15 8.87
N PRO A 191 7.43 20.66 10.11
CA PRO A 191 7.28 22.11 10.36
C PRO A 191 8.25 22.95 9.54
N GLU A 192 9.49 22.49 9.33
CA GLU A 192 10.56 23.15 8.58
C GLU A 192 10.31 23.12 7.06
N GLY A 193 9.33 22.35 6.60
CA GLY A 193 8.89 22.28 5.21
C GLY A 193 9.54 21.18 4.38
N ASP A 194 10.31 20.27 4.98
CA ASP A 194 10.85 19.09 4.31
C ASP A 194 9.85 17.93 4.34
N TYR A 195 9.89 17.06 3.33
CA TYR A 195 9.04 15.88 3.27
C TYR A 195 9.75 14.65 3.82
N ILE A 196 9.04 13.88 4.65
CA ILE A 196 9.52 12.62 5.23
C ILE A 196 8.94 11.44 4.46
N PHE A 197 9.80 10.51 4.07
CA PHE A 197 9.39 9.35 3.29
C PHE A 197 9.20 8.07 4.10
N GLY A 198 9.94 7.89 5.18
CA GLY A 198 10.00 6.67 5.95
C GLY A 198 10.50 6.86 7.37
N THR A 199 11.06 5.81 7.92
CA THR A 199 11.54 5.74 9.31
C THR A 199 12.98 5.23 9.34
N PRO A 200 13.93 5.93 10.02
CA PRO A 200 15.23 5.36 10.33
C PRO A 200 15.05 4.13 11.23
N THR A 201 15.53 2.99 10.79
CA THR A 201 15.30 1.69 11.43
C THR A 201 16.61 1.01 11.71
N LYS A 202 16.84 0.58 12.96
CA LYS A 202 18.01 -0.21 13.37
C LYS A 202 18.07 -1.49 12.58
N THR A 203 19.05 -1.62 11.72
CA THR A 203 19.17 -2.72 10.77
C THR A 203 20.44 -3.51 11.02
N ALA A 204 20.34 -4.83 11.00
CA ALA A 204 21.47 -5.75 10.89
C ALA A 204 21.38 -6.50 9.55
N PHE A 205 22.48 -6.54 8.80
CA PHE A 205 22.60 -7.40 7.64
C PHE A 205 23.28 -8.71 8.06
N MET A 206 22.48 -9.77 8.16
CA MET A 206 22.99 -11.07 8.59
C MET A 206 22.12 -12.20 8.02
N SER A 207 22.70 -13.39 7.88
CA SER A 207 21.97 -14.58 7.49
C SER A 207 21.01 -15.03 8.58
N SER A 208 19.82 -15.44 8.21
CA SER A 208 18.82 -16.05 9.09
C SER A 208 17.98 -17.05 8.29
N HIS A 209 17.40 -18.04 8.95
CA HIS A 209 16.51 -19.03 8.31
C HIS A 209 15.32 -18.39 7.59
N TYR A 210 14.88 -17.20 8.03
CA TYR A 210 13.72 -16.50 7.47
C TYR A 210 14.11 -15.38 6.51
N VAL A 211 15.41 -15.05 6.41
CA VAL A 211 15.91 -13.93 5.63
C VAL A 211 16.76 -14.48 4.49
N THR A 212 16.14 -14.62 3.33
CA THR A 212 16.78 -14.98 2.07
C THR A 212 16.35 -13.99 0.99
N GLU A 213 17.31 -13.48 0.22
CA GLU A 213 17.09 -12.48 -0.83
C GLU A 213 16.21 -11.30 -0.39
N ASP A 214 14.94 -11.26 -0.81
CA ASP A 214 13.98 -10.18 -0.56
C ASP A 214 13.11 -10.39 0.70
N GLY A 215 13.46 -11.33 1.56
CA GLY A 215 12.80 -11.56 2.83
C GLY A 215 13.38 -10.68 3.93
N PHE A 216 12.52 -10.12 4.80
CA PHE A 216 12.90 -9.33 5.96
C PHE A 216 12.30 -9.90 7.24
N MET A 217 13.06 -9.82 8.31
CA MET A 217 12.54 -10.04 9.66
C MET A 217 12.51 -8.72 10.39
N VAL A 218 11.41 -8.42 11.08
CA VAL A 218 11.22 -7.14 11.79
C VAL A 218 10.75 -7.36 13.21
N SER A 219 11.01 -6.38 14.10
CA SER A 219 10.47 -6.42 15.46
C SER A 219 8.99 -6.08 15.49
N GLN A 220 8.25 -6.64 16.46
CA GLN A 220 6.84 -6.35 16.66
C GLN A 220 6.63 -4.87 16.99
N GLU A 221 7.47 -4.31 17.85
CA GLU A 221 7.39 -2.93 18.28
C GLU A 221 7.62 -1.96 17.12
N TRP A 222 8.52 -2.30 16.18
CA TRP A 222 8.69 -1.53 14.95
C TRP A 222 7.42 -1.53 14.10
N CYS A 223 6.74 -2.68 14.00
CA CYS A 223 5.46 -2.77 13.28
C CYS A 223 4.39 -1.87 13.93
N GLU A 224 4.29 -1.89 15.26
CA GLU A 224 3.34 -1.06 16.02
C GLU A 224 3.64 0.44 15.87
N GLU A 225 4.92 0.84 15.94
CA GLU A 225 5.36 2.22 15.70
C GLU A 225 5.06 2.69 14.27
N ASN A 226 5.15 1.80 13.28
CA ASN A 226 4.92 2.11 11.88
C ASN A 226 3.50 1.80 11.39
N THR A 227 2.53 1.84 12.31
CA THR A 227 1.11 1.73 11.97
C THR A 227 0.72 2.75 10.90
N THR A 228 0.01 2.29 9.88
CA THR A 228 -0.57 3.12 8.83
C THR A 228 -2.09 3.19 8.94
N THR A 229 -2.73 4.03 8.14
CA THR A 229 -4.17 4.20 8.19
C THR A 229 -4.82 3.60 6.96
N GLY A 230 -5.76 2.67 7.19
CA GLY A 230 -6.67 2.16 6.19
C GLY A 230 -7.80 3.15 5.91
N TYR A 231 -8.22 3.23 4.66
CA TYR A 231 -9.32 4.05 4.20
C TYR A 231 -10.21 3.23 3.29
N GLY A 232 -11.51 3.25 3.55
CA GLY A 232 -12.47 2.50 2.74
C GLY A 232 -13.77 3.25 2.52
N GLU A 233 -14.49 2.81 1.49
CA GLU A 233 -15.86 3.24 1.20
C GLU A 233 -16.72 2.00 0.97
N ILE A 234 -17.76 1.83 1.77
CA ILE A 234 -18.79 0.83 1.54
C ILE A 234 -20.02 1.53 0.97
N VAL A 235 -20.55 0.97 -0.11
CA VAL A 235 -21.74 1.47 -0.77
C VAL A 235 -22.87 0.49 -0.60
N ILE A 236 -23.90 0.92 0.09
CA ILE A 236 -25.12 0.17 0.36
C ILE A 236 -26.21 0.68 -0.59
N ASN A 237 -26.72 -0.19 -1.42
CA ASN A 237 -27.85 0.11 -2.31
C ASN A 237 -29.10 -0.52 -1.72
N VAL A 238 -30.07 0.30 -1.36
CA VAL A 238 -31.36 -0.15 -0.83
C VAL A 238 -32.38 -0.10 -1.95
N PRO A 239 -32.71 -1.23 -2.61
CA PRO A 239 -33.73 -1.28 -3.62
C PRO A 239 -35.15 -1.27 -2.98
N LYS A 240 -36.14 -1.07 -3.80
CA LYS A 240 -37.54 -1.19 -3.37
C LYS A 240 -37.80 -2.62 -2.90
N GLY A 241 -38.41 -2.79 -1.75
CA GLY A 241 -38.70 -4.09 -1.14
C GLY A 241 -37.62 -4.62 -0.19
N LYS A 242 -36.52 -3.86 0.03
CA LYS A 242 -35.55 -4.12 1.10
C LYS A 242 -35.54 -2.99 2.11
N TYR A 243 -35.23 -3.31 3.36
CA TYR A 243 -35.09 -2.34 4.44
C TYR A 243 -33.79 -2.61 5.25
N LEU A 244 -33.34 -1.58 5.96
CA LEU A 244 -32.18 -1.68 6.83
C LEU A 244 -32.60 -2.18 8.21
N THR A 245 -31.85 -3.12 8.78
CA THR A 245 -32.09 -3.59 10.15
C THR A 245 -31.47 -2.65 11.19
N ASN A 246 -31.93 -2.68 12.45
CA ASN A 246 -31.42 -1.84 13.52
C ASN A 246 -30.08 -2.38 14.06
N SER A 247 -28.99 -2.17 13.30
CA SER A 247 -27.66 -2.77 13.58
C SER A 247 -26.88 -2.09 14.71
N TYR A 248 -27.15 -0.81 15.00
CA TYR A 248 -26.41 0.03 15.97
C TYR A 248 -27.33 0.64 17.04
N GLY A 249 -28.62 0.49 16.92
CA GLY A 249 -29.57 1.03 17.87
C GLY A 249 -29.88 0.08 19.01
N SER A 250 -30.80 0.52 19.86
CA SER A 250 -31.38 -0.24 20.96
C SER A 250 -32.91 -0.24 20.84
N LYS A 251 -33.59 -0.94 21.74
CA LYS A 251 -35.06 -0.92 21.79
C LYS A 251 -35.57 0.53 21.91
N GLY A 252 -36.38 0.97 20.95
CA GLY A 252 -36.89 2.34 20.89
C GLY A 252 -35.93 3.38 20.28
N SER A 253 -34.74 2.98 19.79
CA SER A 253 -33.81 3.86 19.08
C SER A 253 -33.28 3.17 17.83
N TYR A 254 -33.80 3.55 16.69
CA TYR A 254 -33.44 2.98 15.40
C TYR A 254 -32.17 3.65 14.82
N ILE A 255 -31.08 2.90 14.73
CA ILE A 255 -29.80 3.34 14.13
C ILE A 255 -29.29 2.23 13.23
N PRO A 256 -29.60 2.28 11.92
CA PRO A 256 -29.29 1.17 11.00
C PRO A 256 -27.80 1.10 10.60
N PHE A 257 -27.07 2.19 10.70
CA PHE A 257 -25.63 2.28 10.40
C PHE A 257 -24.99 3.40 11.23
N PRO A 258 -23.66 3.34 11.46
CA PRO A 258 -22.97 4.35 12.25
C PRO A 258 -22.89 5.68 11.52
N GLY A 259 -23.07 6.76 12.26
CA GLY A 259 -22.92 8.13 11.76
C GLY A 259 -21.48 8.62 11.72
N PRO A 260 -21.21 9.81 11.15
CA PRO A 260 -19.88 10.41 11.13
C PRO A 260 -19.31 10.59 12.54
N GLY A 261 -18.10 10.06 12.78
CA GLY A 261 -17.42 10.08 14.08
C GLY A 261 -17.67 8.87 14.96
N ASP A 262 -18.68 8.05 14.65
CA ASP A 262 -18.99 6.86 15.43
C ASP A 262 -17.95 5.76 15.17
N LYS A 263 -17.71 4.95 16.21
CA LYS A 263 -16.88 3.74 16.09
C LYS A 263 -17.65 2.64 15.38
N ILE A 264 -16.95 1.89 14.58
CA ILE A 264 -17.49 0.67 13.96
C ILE A 264 -17.41 -0.45 15.00
N ARG A 265 -18.38 -1.35 14.95
CA ARG A 265 -18.45 -2.51 15.84
C ARG A 265 -17.23 -3.41 15.72
N PRO A 266 -16.81 -4.11 16.81
CA PRO A 266 -15.64 -5.00 16.77
C PRO A 266 -15.76 -6.17 15.79
N ASP A 267 -17.01 -6.61 15.50
CA ASP A 267 -17.29 -7.62 14.47
C ASP A 267 -17.20 -7.09 13.04
N GLY A 268 -16.98 -5.78 12.89
CA GLY A 268 -16.84 -5.11 11.59
C GLY A 268 -18.17 -4.80 10.89
N LEU A 269 -19.31 -5.15 11.45
CA LEU A 269 -20.60 -4.89 10.81
C LEU A 269 -20.86 -3.39 10.68
N ILE A 270 -21.22 -2.96 9.47
CA ILE A 270 -21.61 -1.56 9.19
C ILE A 270 -23.12 -1.44 9.07
N ALA A 271 -23.76 -2.32 8.31
CA ALA A 271 -25.19 -2.33 8.14
C ALA A 271 -25.67 -3.70 7.65
N SER A 272 -26.94 -3.97 7.80
CA SER A 272 -27.57 -5.15 7.22
C SER A 272 -28.90 -4.80 6.56
N LEU A 273 -29.18 -5.46 5.43
CA LEU A 273 -30.41 -5.33 4.64
C LEU A 273 -31.20 -6.62 4.71
N ARG A 274 -32.51 -6.49 4.81
CA ARG A 274 -33.43 -7.61 4.80
C ARG A 274 -34.50 -7.40 3.75
N ASP A 275 -34.94 -8.48 3.11
CA ASP A 275 -36.09 -8.46 2.20
C ASP A 275 -37.37 -8.28 2.99
N TYR A 276 -38.22 -7.40 2.50
CA TYR A 276 -39.59 -7.23 3.01
C TYR A 276 -40.51 -8.22 2.32
N ASP A 277 -41.01 -9.19 3.07
CA ASP A 277 -41.93 -10.19 2.57
C ASP A 277 -43.29 -10.07 3.31
N ASP A 278 -44.28 -9.56 2.60
CA ASP A 278 -45.64 -9.42 3.11
C ASP A 278 -46.30 -10.78 3.38
N ILE A 279 -45.82 -11.86 2.75
CA ILE A 279 -46.49 -13.19 2.77
C ILE A 279 -46.04 -13.98 4.01
N LEU A 280 -44.82 -13.85 4.45
CA LEU A 280 -44.29 -14.63 5.58
C LEU A 280 -44.68 -14.09 6.96
N GLY A 281 -45.43 -12.99 7.06
CA GLY A 281 -45.84 -12.43 8.34
C GLY A 281 -44.66 -12.05 9.26
N ALA A 282 -43.49 -11.82 8.69
CA ALA A 282 -42.28 -11.46 9.44
C ALA A 282 -42.46 -10.18 10.28
N VAL A 283 -43.48 -9.39 9.98
CA VAL A 283 -43.88 -8.20 10.73
C VAL A 283 -44.43 -8.54 12.12
N GLU A 284 -44.91 -9.78 12.33
CA GLU A 284 -45.53 -10.24 13.59
C GLU A 284 -44.54 -11.02 14.49
N MET A 285 -43.30 -11.25 14.03
CA MET A 285 -42.28 -11.93 14.85
C MET A 285 -41.80 -11.06 16.01
N THR A 286 -41.62 -11.68 17.17
CA THR A 286 -41.02 -11.02 18.32
C THR A 286 -39.54 -10.70 18.04
N GLU A 287 -38.98 -9.66 18.68
CA GLU A 287 -37.58 -9.28 18.53
C GLU A 287 -36.60 -10.46 18.81
N ASP A 288 -36.93 -11.33 19.77
CA ASP A 288 -36.12 -12.51 20.09
C ASP A 288 -36.18 -13.57 18.98
N ALA A 289 -37.34 -13.78 18.36
CA ALA A 289 -37.51 -14.69 17.22
C ALA A 289 -36.80 -14.12 15.98
N MET A 290 -36.84 -12.80 15.78
CA MET A 290 -36.10 -12.11 14.72
C MET A 290 -34.58 -12.24 14.88
N GLY A 291 -34.06 -12.11 16.10
CA GLY A 291 -32.63 -12.31 16.39
C GLY A 291 -32.14 -13.71 16.07
N THR A 292 -32.99 -14.72 16.20
CA THR A 292 -32.66 -16.11 15.86
C THR A 292 -32.64 -16.35 14.34
N VAL A 293 -33.49 -15.66 13.58
CA VAL A 293 -33.60 -15.77 12.12
C VAL A 293 -32.59 -14.87 11.37
N ASP A 294 -32.11 -13.84 12.02
CA ASP A 294 -31.22 -12.81 11.45
C ASP A 294 -29.96 -13.35 10.74
N HIS A 295 -29.49 -14.52 11.13
CA HIS A 295 -28.24 -15.05 10.57
C HIS A 295 -28.35 -15.62 9.16
N PHE A 296 -29.56 -15.95 8.68
CA PHE A 296 -29.73 -16.71 7.44
C PHE A 296 -30.20 -15.87 6.23
N PHE A 297 -30.86 -14.74 6.45
CA PHE A 297 -31.56 -14.02 5.39
C PHE A 297 -31.07 -12.59 5.15
N ASP A 298 -30.12 -12.10 5.92
CA ASP A 298 -29.64 -10.72 5.85
C ASP A 298 -28.45 -10.56 4.90
N GLU A 299 -28.54 -9.57 4.02
CA GLU A 299 -27.39 -9.08 3.26
C GLU A 299 -26.60 -8.13 4.17
N ARG A 300 -25.42 -8.55 4.62
CA ARG A 300 -24.61 -7.81 5.60
C ARG A 300 -23.38 -7.19 4.96
N TYR A 301 -23.09 -5.96 5.39
CA TYR A 301 -21.95 -5.18 4.95
C TYR A 301 -20.94 -5.08 6.09
N TYR A 302 -19.74 -5.61 5.87
CA TYR A 302 -18.67 -5.66 6.85
C TYR A 302 -17.41 -4.96 6.38
N ILE A 303 -16.65 -4.45 7.35
CA ILE A 303 -15.21 -4.27 7.23
C ILE A 303 -14.53 -5.48 7.89
N GLU A 304 -13.21 -5.57 7.77
CA GLU A 304 -12.45 -6.62 8.44
C GLU A 304 -12.70 -6.60 9.97
N ALA A 305 -13.09 -7.75 10.52
CA ALA A 305 -13.33 -7.88 11.95
C ALA A 305 -12.05 -7.63 12.74
N GLY A 306 -12.16 -6.97 13.89
CA GLY A 306 -11.00 -6.64 14.71
C GLY A 306 -10.17 -5.45 14.21
N SER A 307 -10.62 -4.72 13.17
CA SER A 307 -9.97 -3.50 12.69
C SER A 307 -9.79 -2.49 13.83
N LEU A 308 -8.54 -2.10 14.06
CA LEU A 308 -8.19 -1.22 15.20
C LEU A 308 -8.69 0.21 14.94
N ASN A 309 -9.27 0.83 15.95
CA ASN A 309 -9.72 2.23 15.91
C ASN A 309 -10.64 2.58 14.73
N ALA A 310 -11.39 1.59 14.22
CA ALA A 310 -12.29 1.78 13.09
C ALA A 310 -13.39 2.80 13.39
N ARG A 311 -13.52 3.83 12.55
CA ARG A 311 -14.49 4.93 12.71
C ARG A 311 -15.02 5.41 11.37
N VAL A 312 -16.27 5.86 11.38
CA VAL A 312 -16.89 6.47 10.21
C VAL A 312 -16.42 7.92 10.06
N LEU A 313 -16.05 8.30 8.85
CA LEU A 313 -15.62 9.65 8.49
C LEU A 313 -16.76 10.49 7.92
N ASP A 314 -17.51 9.88 7.00
CA ASP A 314 -18.53 10.57 6.22
C ASP A 314 -19.61 9.58 5.77
N VAL A 315 -20.83 10.07 5.67
CA VAL A 315 -21.97 9.34 5.14
C VAL A 315 -22.65 10.20 4.08
N ASP A 316 -22.69 9.69 2.83
CA ASP A 316 -23.33 10.36 1.71
C ASP A 316 -24.54 9.58 1.24
N ILE A 317 -25.73 10.19 1.29
CA ILE A 317 -26.99 9.55 0.93
C ILE A 317 -27.56 10.17 -0.35
N TRP A 318 -28.06 9.30 -1.23
CA TRP A 318 -28.73 9.64 -2.48
C TRP A 318 -30.09 8.94 -2.54
N CYS A 319 -31.16 9.74 -2.70
CA CYS A 319 -32.51 9.23 -2.88
C CYS A 319 -32.98 9.58 -4.30
N THR A 320 -33.44 8.57 -5.06
CA THR A 320 -33.91 8.77 -6.44
C THR A 320 -35.35 9.17 -6.50
N ASP A 321 -36.18 8.67 -5.56
CA ASP A 321 -37.60 9.01 -5.45
C ASP A 321 -37.84 9.87 -4.21
N GLY A 322 -38.56 10.97 -4.36
CA GLY A 322 -38.91 11.83 -3.23
C GLY A 322 -39.81 11.15 -2.21
N ASP A 323 -40.56 10.17 -2.67
CA ASP A 323 -41.46 9.32 -1.87
C ASP A 323 -40.77 8.04 -1.33
N GLY A 324 -39.52 7.75 -1.76
CA GLY A 324 -38.82 6.51 -1.44
C GLY A 324 -38.43 6.40 0.02
N VAL A 325 -38.09 7.53 0.64
CA VAL A 325 -37.75 7.59 2.06
C VAL A 325 -38.96 7.43 2.94
N ASP A 326 -40.13 7.96 2.51
CA ASP A 326 -41.38 7.93 3.28
C ASP A 326 -42.12 6.61 3.17
N LYS A 327 -41.72 5.72 2.27
CA LYS A 327 -42.37 4.43 1.97
C LYS A 327 -41.55 3.20 2.33
N MET A 328 -40.42 3.36 3.01
CA MET A 328 -39.71 2.21 3.56
C MET A 328 -40.55 1.52 4.62
N PRO A 329 -40.62 0.19 4.62
CA PRO A 329 -41.31 -0.54 5.66
C PRO A 329 -40.69 -0.26 7.01
N THR A 330 -41.48 0.04 8.02
CA THR A 330 -41.05 0.30 9.37
C THR A 330 -41.46 -0.84 10.27
N PHE A 331 -40.52 -1.40 11.02
CA PHE A 331 -40.74 -2.54 11.91
C PHE A 331 -41.31 -2.13 13.27
N GLU A 332 -41.16 -0.90 13.69
CA GLU A 332 -41.54 -0.47 15.02
C GLU A 332 -42.69 0.52 14.98
N ALA A 333 -43.86 0.10 15.47
CA ALA A 333 -45.01 0.98 15.66
C ALA A 333 -44.81 2.07 16.73
N THR A 334 -43.69 2.05 17.49
CA THR A 334 -43.45 2.90 18.68
C THR A 334 -42.12 3.58 18.74
N GLY A 335 -41.20 3.41 17.76
CA GLY A 335 -39.89 4.04 17.70
C GLY A 335 -39.71 5.07 16.59
N PRO A 336 -38.60 5.81 16.55
CA PRO A 336 -38.26 6.65 15.41
C PRO A 336 -38.13 5.79 14.16
N ASN A 337 -38.87 6.13 13.12
CA ASN A 337 -38.90 5.42 11.87
C ASN A 337 -37.55 5.38 11.18
N GLU A 338 -37.29 4.33 10.41
CA GLU A 338 -36.15 4.22 9.51
C GLU A 338 -36.03 5.45 8.61
N SER A 339 -37.14 5.96 8.12
CA SER A 339 -37.25 7.19 7.35
C SER A 339 -36.64 8.39 8.09
N ASP A 340 -36.81 8.50 9.40
CA ASP A 340 -36.33 9.64 10.16
C ASP A 340 -34.81 9.69 10.27
N TYR A 341 -34.14 8.52 10.41
CA TYR A 341 -32.68 8.46 10.44
C TYR A 341 -32.05 8.83 9.10
N ILE A 342 -32.53 8.27 8.02
CA ILE A 342 -32.08 8.57 6.66
C ILE A 342 -32.43 10.02 6.28
N ASP A 343 -33.64 10.48 6.67
CA ASP A 343 -34.14 11.83 6.38
C ASP A 343 -33.27 12.94 7.02
N LYS A 344 -32.64 12.69 8.19
CA LYS A 344 -31.68 13.61 8.78
C LYS A 344 -30.51 13.92 7.82
N PHE A 345 -29.91 12.89 7.21
CA PHE A 345 -28.83 13.05 6.25
C PHE A 345 -29.30 13.75 4.98
N TRP A 346 -30.50 13.40 4.50
CA TRP A 346 -31.09 14.01 3.33
C TRP A 346 -31.40 15.50 3.54
N LYS A 347 -31.98 15.84 4.67
CA LYS A 347 -32.25 17.25 5.08
C LYS A 347 -30.95 18.05 5.23
N ALA A 348 -29.92 17.45 5.83
CA ALA A 348 -28.61 18.07 5.95
C ALA A 348 -27.97 18.34 4.57
N LYS A 349 -28.09 17.41 3.63
CA LYS A 349 -27.65 17.57 2.24
C LYS A 349 -28.39 18.69 1.53
N GLN A 350 -29.71 18.76 1.67
CA GLN A 350 -30.51 19.82 1.11
C GLN A 350 -30.14 21.20 1.70
N LYS A 351 -29.90 21.29 3.02
CA LYS A 351 -29.45 22.50 3.70
C LYS A 351 -28.10 22.99 3.15
N PHE A 352 -27.18 22.05 2.94
CA PHE A 352 -25.88 22.35 2.33
C PHE A 352 -26.03 22.98 0.95
N HIS A 353 -26.81 22.40 0.04
CA HIS A 353 -27.02 22.95 -1.29
C HIS A 353 -27.74 24.31 -1.28
N LYS A 354 -28.66 24.55 -0.32
CA LYS A 354 -29.27 25.88 -0.08
C LYS A 354 -28.21 26.91 0.34
N GLN A 355 -27.26 26.55 1.19
CA GLN A 355 -26.17 27.42 1.60
C GLN A 355 -25.23 27.77 0.43
N VAL A 356 -24.95 26.80 -0.45
CA VAL A 356 -24.18 27.05 -1.69
C VAL A 356 -24.87 28.05 -2.60
N ASP A 357 -26.18 27.95 -2.81
CA ASP A 357 -26.93 28.92 -3.61
C ASP A 357 -26.98 30.28 -2.95
N ALA A 358 -27.12 30.35 -1.63
CA ALA A 358 -27.01 31.63 -0.88
C ALA A 358 -25.63 32.28 -1.05
N ALA A 359 -24.53 31.51 -0.95
CA ALA A 359 -23.18 32.02 -1.20
C ALA A 359 -23.02 32.55 -2.63
N TYR A 360 -23.57 31.84 -3.61
CA TYR A 360 -23.56 32.32 -5.00
C TYR A 360 -24.36 33.63 -5.17
N THR A 361 -25.47 33.76 -4.47
CA THR A 361 -26.26 35.00 -4.46
C THR A 361 -25.47 36.19 -3.87
N LEU A 362 -24.71 35.95 -2.79
CA LEU A 362 -23.78 36.94 -2.24
C LEU A 362 -22.73 37.38 -3.27
N ILE A 363 -22.13 36.44 -3.99
CA ILE A 363 -21.15 36.70 -5.06
C ILE A 363 -21.77 37.56 -6.17
N LYS A 364 -22.98 37.24 -6.61
CA LYS A 364 -23.71 38.02 -7.62
C LYS A 364 -23.98 39.46 -7.18
N ASN A 365 -24.48 39.63 -5.97
CA ASN A 365 -24.78 40.95 -5.41
C ASN A 365 -23.53 41.82 -5.29
N ARG A 366 -22.41 41.22 -4.89
CA ARG A 366 -21.14 41.92 -4.75
C ARG A 366 -20.53 42.32 -6.11
N SER A 367 -20.67 41.49 -7.12
CA SER A 367 -20.11 41.72 -8.46
C SER A 367 -20.95 42.63 -9.35
N ARG A 368 -22.10 43.14 -8.87
CA ARG A 368 -23.02 44.00 -9.61
C ARG A 368 -23.36 43.56 -11.04
N GLY A 369 -23.37 42.23 -11.28
CA GLY A 369 -23.66 41.69 -12.60
C GLY A 369 -23.19 40.24 -12.80
N LYS A 370 -22.38 40.00 -13.84
CA LYS A 370 -21.82 38.67 -14.13
C LYS A 370 -20.47 38.48 -13.41
N PRO A 371 -20.40 37.69 -12.33
CA PRO A 371 -19.14 37.45 -11.66
C PRO A 371 -18.20 36.63 -12.55
N ARG A 372 -16.92 36.91 -12.50
CA ARG A 372 -15.88 36.02 -13.07
C ARG A 372 -15.66 34.89 -12.10
N LEU A 373 -16.08 33.68 -12.51
CA LEU A 373 -15.99 32.45 -11.70
C LEU A 373 -14.91 31.54 -12.27
N SER A 374 -14.13 30.92 -11.40
CA SER A 374 -13.26 29.81 -11.79
C SER A 374 -14.09 28.64 -12.33
N ARG A 375 -13.45 27.79 -13.14
CA ARG A 375 -14.10 26.61 -13.69
C ARG A 375 -14.61 25.65 -12.59
N ALA A 376 -13.84 25.52 -11.50
CA ALA A 376 -14.19 24.68 -10.37
C ALA A 376 -15.43 25.21 -9.66
N LEU A 377 -15.45 26.49 -9.31
CA LEU A 377 -16.59 27.13 -8.66
C LEU A 377 -17.84 27.13 -9.53
N HIS A 378 -17.69 27.42 -10.83
CA HIS A 378 -18.83 27.38 -11.77
C HIS A 378 -19.48 26.00 -11.81
N ARG A 379 -18.68 24.94 -11.94
CA ARG A 379 -19.18 23.55 -11.95
C ARG A 379 -19.88 23.21 -10.64
N PHE A 380 -19.25 23.54 -9.52
CA PHE A 380 -19.80 23.26 -8.18
C PHE A 380 -21.17 23.93 -7.96
N ILE A 381 -21.33 25.19 -8.38
CA ILE A 381 -22.59 25.91 -8.29
C ILE A 381 -23.64 25.29 -9.22
N THR A 382 -23.24 24.93 -10.44
CA THR A 382 -24.15 24.31 -11.42
C THR A 382 -24.69 22.98 -10.90
N ASP A 383 -23.79 22.10 -10.43
CA ASP A 383 -24.15 20.80 -9.86
C ASP A 383 -25.08 20.95 -8.64
N SER A 384 -24.79 21.94 -7.78
CA SER A 384 -25.61 22.23 -6.61
C SER A 384 -27.03 22.74 -7.00
N ARG A 385 -27.11 23.58 -8.01
CA ARG A 385 -28.39 24.08 -8.52
C ARG A 385 -29.21 22.99 -9.21
N ASP A 386 -28.57 22.17 -10.01
CA ASP A 386 -29.22 21.02 -10.63
C ASP A 386 -29.79 20.08 -9.58
N PHE A 387 -29.08 19.88 -8.48
CA PHE A 387 -29.58 19.14 -7.34
C PHE A 387 -30.85 19.76 -6.74
N MET A 388 -30.89 21.10 -6.59
CA MET A 388 -32.01 21.83 -5.99
C MET A 388 -33.23 21.95 -6.91
N LEU A 389 -33.02 22.12 -8.22
CA LEU A 389 -34.09 22.37 -9.20
C LEU A 389 -34.81 21.09 -9.64
N THR A 390 -34.18 19.94 -9.50
CA THR A 390 -34.79 18.67 -9.91
C THR A 390 -35.89 18.29 -8.91
N LYS A 391 -37.12 18.22 -9.38
CA LYS A 391 -38.25 17.84 -8.53
C LYS A 391 -38.10 16.43 -7.99
N PRO A 392 -38.50 16.17 -6.75
CA PRO A 392 -38.62 14.81 -6.22
C PRO A 392 -39.44 13.93 -7.19
N GLY A 393 -39.10 12.67 -7.34
CA GLY A 393 -39.78 11.74 -8.27
C GLY A 393 -39.35 11.83 -9.74
N LYS A 394 -38.64 12.90 -10.15
CA LYS A 394 -38.03 13.00 -11.50
C LYS A 394 -36.49 12.83 -11.49
N ARG A 395 -35.90 12.68 -10.32
CA ARG A 395 -34.47 12.54 -10.16
C ARG A 395 -34.08 11.12 -10.46
N ARG A 396 -33.45 10.89 -11.63
CA ARG A 396 -32.81 9.61 -11.98
C ARG A 396 -31.29 9.80 -11.90
N TYR A 397 -30.77 9.66 -10.71
CA TYR A 397 -29.32 9.68 -10.53
C TYR A 397 -28.67 8.45 -11.14
N ARG A 398 -27.51 8.64 -11.74
CA ARG A 398 -26.67 7.55 -12.24
C ARG A 398 -25.30 7.67 -11.60
N TYR A 399 -24.77 6.55 -11.17
CA TYR A 399 -23.39 6.43 -10.74
C TYR A 399 -22.64 5.55 -11.74
N LYS A 400 -21.61 6.12 -12.39
CA LYS A 400 -20.85 5.42 -13.44
C LYS A 400 -21.74 4.76 -14.49
N ASN A 401 -22.73 5.48 -14.98
CA ASN A 401 -23.74 5.05 -15.95
C ASN A 401 -24.79 4.02 -15.49
N THR A 402 -24.73 3.56 -14.25
CA THR A 402 -25.75 2.66 -13.67
C THR A 402 -26.79 3.49 -12.92
N PRO A 403 -28.10 3.26 -13.14
CA PRO A 403 -29.13 3.91 -12.34
C PRO A 403 -28.94 3.60 -10.86
N ILE A 404 -29.08 4.61 -10.00
CA ILE A 404 -29.09 4.42 -8.56
C ILE A 404 -30.43 3.84 -8.16
N PRO A 405 -30.46 2.78 -7.30
CA PRO A 405 -31.71 2.27 -6.73
C PRO A 405 -32.38 3.32 -5.82
N THR A 406 -33.48 2.97 -5.17
CA THR A 406 -34.30 3.91 -4.39
C THR A 406 -33.47 4.76 -3.42
N VAL A 407 -32.59 4.12 -2.63
CA VAL A 407 -31.62 4.82 -1.76
C VAL A 407 -30.25 4.21 -1.97
N ARG A 408 -29.24 5.08 -2.01
CA ARG A 408 -27.82 4.70 -2.00
C ARG A 408 -27.14 5.42 -0.86
N ILE A 409 -26.45 4.65 -0.04
CA ILE A 409 -25.69 5.12 1.13
C ILE A 409 -24.23 4.78 0.89
N ALA A 410 -23.36 5.80 0.87
CA ALA A 410 -21.92 5.61 0.81
C ALA A 410 -21.33 6.00 2.17
N ILE A 411 -20.73 5.04 2.85
CA ILE A 411 -20.12 5.20 4.16
C ILE A 411 -18.61 5.10 4.00
N ARG A 412 -17.90 6.20 4.33
CA ARG A 412 -16.44 6.26 4.34
C ARG A 412 -15.94 6.09 5.74
N PHE A 413 -14.89 5.31 5.90
CA PHE A 413 -14.33 4.96 7.20
C PHE A 413 -12.81 4.90 7.15
N MET A 414 -12.21 4.99 8.33
CA MET A 414 -10.78 4.80 8.55
C MET A 414 -10.55 3.83 9.71
N TYR A 415 -9.42 3.14 9.66
CA TYR A 415 -8.97 2.22 10.71
C TYR A 415 -7.44 2.15 10.70
N ASP A 416 -6.86 1.70 11.79
CA ASP A 416 -5.42 1.53 11.91
C ASP A 416 -5.01 0.16 11.37
N ILE A 417 -3.92 0.13 10.59
CA ILE A 417 -3.33 -1.09 10.05
C ILE A 417 -1.90 -1.18 10.55
N VAL A 418 -1.61 -2.20 11.34
CA VAL A 418 -0.26 -2.54 11.78
C VAL A 418 0.40 -3.38 10.69
N PRO A 419 1.63 -3.07 10.23
CA PRO A 419 2.35 -3.93 9.31
C PRO A 419 2.48 -5.36 9.82
N THR A 420 2.14 -6.33 8.97
CA THR A 420 2.16 -7.76 9.27
C THR A 420 3.00 -8.51 8.24
N ILE A 421 3.15 -9.82 8.42
CA ILE A 421 3.79 -10.69 7.44
C ILE A 421 3.13 -10.49 6.07
N GLY A 422 3.96 -10.34 5.02
CA GLY A 422 3.50 -10.06 3.66
C GLY A 422 3.52 -8.59 3.25
N PHE A 423 3.64 -7.65 4.19
CA PHE A 423 3.85 -6.25 3.85
C PHE A 423 5.17 -6.05 3.12
N LYS A 424 5.15 -5.19 2.12
CA LYS A 424 6.34 -4.83 1.35
C LYS A 424 6.98 -3.59 1.93
N LEU A 425 8.28 -3.70 2.14
CA LEU A 425 9.15 -2.62 2.60
C LEU A 425 10.17 -2.28 1.52
N THR A 426 10.68 -1.07 1.54
CA THR A 426 11.75 -0.64 0.64
C THR A 426 12.64 0.40 1.32
N ASN A 427 13.85 0.59 0.76
CA ASN A 427 14.77 1.66 1.14
C ASN A 427 14.87 2.73 0.05
N MET A 428 15.71 3.75 0.24
CA MET A 428 15.91 4.85 -0.71
C MET A 428 16.72 4.47 -1.96
N TYR A 429 17.08 3.19 -2.12
CA TYR A 429 17.90 2.70 -3.24
C TYR A 429 17.20 1.57 -4.01
N GLY A 430 15.89 1.46 -3.88
CA GLY A 430 15.11 0.46 -4.62
C GLY A 430 15.23 -0.97 -4.11
N GLY A 431 15.79 -1.18 -2.93
CA GLY A 431 15.85 -2.48 -2.25
C GLY A 431 14.51 -2.83 -1.63
N LYS A 432 13.65 -3.53 -2.40
CA LYS A 432 12.30 -3.92 -1.98
C LYS A 432 12.26 -5.38 -1.54
N GLY A 433 11.62 -5.64 -0.40
CA GLY A 433 11.38 -6.99 0.09
C GLY A 433 10.08 -7.10 0.86
N VAL A 434 9.85 -8.26 1.45
CA VAL A 434 8.61 -8.65 2.13
C VAL A 434 8.91 -9.02 3.57
N ILE A 435 8.05 -8.61 4.51
CA ILE A 435 8.13 -9.10 5.89
C ILE A 435 7.79 -10.60 5.90
N CYS A 436 8.78 -11.43 6.23
CA CYS A 436 8.65 -12.89 6.31
C CYS A 436 8.44 -13.38 7.75
N ARG A 437 8.98 -12.65 8.73
CA ARG A 437 8.89 -12.99 10.15
C ARG A 437 8.80 -11.74 11.01
N ILE A 438 8.01 -11.82 12.07
CA ILE A 438 7.93 -10.81 13.11
C ILE A 438 8.30 -11.48 14.43
N LYS A 439 9.22 -10.87 15.19
CA LYS A 439 9.63 -11.30 16.52
C LYS A 439 9.52 -10.16 17.53
N PRO A 440 9.29 -10.44 18.82
CA PRO A 440 9.41 -9.42 19.86
C PRO A 440 10.83 -8.82 19.85
N ARG A 441 10.97 -7.52 20.16
CA ARG A 441 12.29 -6.86 20.23
C ARG A 441 13.27 -7.56 21.17
N SER A 442 12.78 -8.22 22.21
CA SER A 442 13.57 -9.01 23.16
C SER A 442 14.22 -10.25 22.55
N GLU A 443 13.72 -10.73 21.41
CA GLU A 443 14.27 -11.89 20.69
C GLU A 443 15.12 -11.48 19.47
N MET A 444 15.24 -10.19 19.20
CA MET A 444 15.99 -9.65 18.07
C MET A 444 17.50 -9.52 18.38
N PRO A 445 18.38 -9.53 17.37
CA PRO A 445 19.82 -9.36 17.57
C PRO A 445 20.15 -8.10 18.33
N THR A 446 20.93 -8.27 19.40
CA THR A 446 21.23 -7.22 20.37
C THR A 446 22.71 -7.16 20.66
N TYR A 447 23.28 -5.95 20.74
CA TYR A 447 24.62 -5.70 21.24
C TYR A 447 24.71 -5.82 22.77
N PRO A 448 25.90 -6.05 23.34
CA PRO A 448 26.10 -6.04 24.80
C PRO A 448 25.71 -4.72 25.47
N ASP A 449 25.71 -3.60 24.74
CA ASP A 449 25.28 -2.28 25.24
C ASP A 449 23.75 -2.09 25.24
N GLY A 450 22.99 -3.12 24.81
CA GLY A 450 21.54 -3.08 24.72
C GLY A 450 20.97 -2.50 23.41
N THR A 451 21.81 -2.16 22.43
CA THR A 451 21.35 -1.72 21.11
C THR A 451 20.74 -2.90 20.36
N VAL A 452 19.46 -2.82 20.03
CA VAL A 452 18.68 -3.89 19.35
C VAL A 452 18.50 -3.56 17.87
N ALA A 453 18.62 -4.57 17.00
CA ALA A 453 18.24 -4.47 15.61
C ALA A 453 16.74 -4.70 15.47
N ASP A 454 16.00 -3.72 14.98
CA ASP A 454 14.57 -3.86 14.67
C ASP A 454 14.28 -4.49 13.32
N PHE A 455 15.30 -4.58 12.47
CA PHE A 455 15.20 -5.06 11.10
C PHE A 455 16.41 -5.93 10.74
N ILE A 456 16.15 -7.09 10.15
CA ILE A 456 17.18 -7.98 9.62
C ILE A 456 16.94 -8.17 8.14
N GLY A 457 18.00 -7.95 7.35
CA GLY A 457 18.00 -8.11 5.90
C GLY A 457 19.19 -8.94 5.43
N ASP A 458 19.10 -9.43 4.19
CA ASP A 458 20.19 -10.15 3.54
C ASP A 458 21.17 -9.19 2.85
N GLY A 459 22.44 -9.22 3.27
CA GLY A 459 23.50 -8.41 2.69
C GLY A 459 23.90 -8.86 1.27
N LEU A 460 23.79 -10.15 0.95
CA LEU A 460 24.15 -10.69 -0.36
C LEU A 460 23.22 -10.20 -1.47
N SER A 461 21.95 -10.06 -1.18
CA SER A 461 20.97 -9.52 -2.13
C SER A 461 21.33 -8.11 -2.61
N THR A 462 21.94 -7.32 -1.75
CA THR A 462 22.43 -5.96 -2.04
C THR A 462 23.59 -5.99 -3.02
N ILE A 463 24.56 -6.88 -2.82
CA ILE A 463 25.75 -7.03 -3.65
C ILE A 463 25.37 -7.61 -5.03
N ASN A 464 24.57 -8.68 -5.05
CA ASN A 464 24.13 -9.34 -6.29
C ASN A 464 23.36 -8.39 -7.22
N ARG A 465 22.71 -7.38 -6.65
CA ARG A 465 21.93 -6.36 -7.40
C ARG A 465 22.70 -5.09 -7.70
N MET A 466 24.01 -5.07 -7.44
CA MET A 466 24.85 -3.90 -7.66
C MET A 466 24.31 -2.65 -6.97
N ASN A 467 23.94 -2.79 -5.70
CA ASN A 467 23.33 -1.72 -4.91
C ASN A 467 24.13 -1.41 -3.63
N PRO A 468 25.45 -1.09 -3.73
CA PRO A 468 26.30 -0.87 -2.57
C PRO A 468 25.90 0.36 -1.74
N SER A 469 25.11 1.26 -2.30
CA SER A 469 24.60 2.47 -1.61
C SER A 469 23.89 2.15 -0.30
N VAL A 470 23.20 0.99 -0.24
CA VAL A 470 22.55 0.50 0.97
C VAL A 470 23.55 0.30 2.09
N LEU A 471 24.69 -0.34 1.78
CA LEU A 471 25.76 -0.60 2.74
C LEU A 471 26.51 0.68 3.13
N PHE A 472 26.66 1.61 2.19
CA PHE A 472 27.30 2.91 2.46
C PHE A 472 26.45 3.76 3.39
N GLU A 473 25.13 3.84 3.17
CA GLU A 473 24.22 4.53 4.07
C GLU A 473 24.22 3.89 5.46
N HIS A 474 24.15 2.57 5.52
CA HIS A 474 24.15 1.80 6.75
C HIS A 474 25.41 2.07 7.59
N TYR A 475 26.59 1.99 6.95
CA TYR A 475 27.86 2.29 7.60
C TYR A 475 27.93 3.74 8.12
N MET A 476 27.57 4.71 7.29
CA MET A 476 27.62 6.12 7.67
C MET A 476 26.64 6.45 8.80
N ASN A 477 25.48 5.84 8.82
CA ASN A 477 24.54 5.98 9.92
C ASN A 477 25.06 5.34 11.20
N TYR A 478 25.67 4.16 11.12
CA TYR A 478 26.34 3.51 12.25
C TYR A 478 27.43 4.40 12.84
N LYS A 479 28.29 4.99 12.00
CA LYS A 479 29.35 5.91 12.45
C LYS A 479 28.81 7.19 13.07
N ALA A 480 27.74 7.76 12.50
CA ALA A 480 27.10 8.91 13.09
C ALA A 480 26.61 8.63 14.51
N GLU A 481 26.06 7.44 14.76
CA GLU A 481 25.61 7.04 16.10
C GLU A 481 26.75 6.82 17.09
N GLU A 482 27.88 6.24 16.64
CA GLU A 482 29.07 6.17 17.48
C GLU A 482 29.56 7.56 17.87
N VAL A 483 29.52 8.52 16.94
CA VAL A 483 29.90 9.92 17.22
C VAL A 483 28.90 10.57 18.17
N GLU A 484 27.58 10.34 17.98
CA GLU A 484 26.54 10.85 18.87
C GLU A 484 26.71 10.33 20.30
N LYS A 485 27.02 9.04 20.48
CA LYS A 485 27.33 8.48 21.82
C LYS A 485 28.51 9.23 22.46
N LYS A 486 29.60 9.45 21.71
CA LYS A 486 30.76 10.22 22.22
C LYS A 486 30.42 11.68 22.51
N VAL A 487 29.59 12.31 21.69
CA VAL A 487 29.12 13.69 21.92
C VAL A 487 28.34 13.76 23.24
N ARG A 488 27.45 12.79 23.48
CA ARG A 488 26.72 12.72 24.76
C ARG A 488 27.68 12.55 25.94
N ASP A 489 28.61 11.63 25.85
CA ASP A 489 29.62 11.42 26.89
C ASP A 489 30.46 12.70 27.19
N PHE A 490 30.84 13.45 26.16
CA PHE A 490 31.58 14.71 26.33
C PHE A 490 30.70 15.81 26.93
N VAL A 491 29.47 15.96 26.48
CA VAL A 491 28.53 16.96 27.01
C VAL A 491 28.19 16.69 28.46
N ASP A 492 27.97 15.42 28.84
CA ASP A 492 27.68 15.00 30.22
C ASP A 492 28.88 15.27 31.15
N GLN A 493 30.10 15.34 30.59
CA GLN A 493 31.35 15.75 31.27
C GLN A 493 31.62 17.25 31.17
N ASP A 494 30.70 18.07 30.65
CA ASP A 494 30.83 19.51 30.40
C ASP A 494 31.98 19.88 29.40
N ARG A 495 32.35 18.96 28.51
CA ARG A 495 33.43 19.09 27.51
C ARG A 495 32.86 19.45 26.13
N TRP A 496 32.31 20.63 26.01
CA TRP A 496 31.58 21.08 24.81
C TRP A 496 32.46 21.27 23.56
N GLU A 497 33.70 21.73 23.72
CA GLU A 497 34.65 21.91 22.60
C GLU A 497 35.10 20.54 22.06
N ASP A 498 35.39 19.57 22.92
CA ASP A 498 35.74 18.22 22.47
C ASP A 498 34.57 17.54 21.74
N ALA A 499 33.32 17.79 22.21
CA ALA A 499 32.11 17.34 21.51
C ALA A 499 31.97 18.00 20.13
N PHE A 500 32.33 19.27 19.99
CA PHE A 500 32.33 19.95 18.69
C PHE A 500 33.43 19.43 17.78
N ASP A 501 34.63 19.21 18.30
CA ASP A 501 35.78 18.74 17.52
C ASP A 501 35.56 17.34 16.96
N ILE A 502 34.97 16.43 17.70
CA ILE A 502 34.62 15.10 17.16
C ILE A 502 33.58 15.17 16.08
N LEU A 503 32.60 16.07 16.19
CA LEU A 503 31.62 16.33 15.13
C LEU A 503 32.31 16.88 13.88
N MET A 504 33.22 17.82 14.04
CA MET A 504 33.97 18.39 12.91
C MET A 504 34.86 17.34 12.24
N THR A 505 35.48 16.44 13.00
CA THR A 505 36.25 15.31 12.47
C THR A 505 35.35 14.40 11.60
N TYR A 506 34.19 14.06 12.11
CA TYR A 506 33.20 13.25 11.36
C TYR A 506 32.74 13.99 10.10
N TYR A 507 32.40 15.28 10.18
CA TYR A 507 31.95 16.04 9.02
C TYR A 507 33.05 16.20 7.98
N GLN A 508 34.29 16.43 8.38
CA GLN A 508 35.44 16.56 7.48
C GLN A 508 35.66 15.26 6.68
N ALA A 509 35.61 14.11 7.34
CA ALA A 509 35.85 12.82 6.72
C ALA A 509 34.65 12.35 5.89
N GLY A 510 33.45 12.49 6.43
CA GLY A 510 32.22 11.89 5.90
C GLY A 510 31.38 12.82 5.05
N VAL A 511 31.24 14.10 5.40
CA VAL A 511 30.34 15.06 4.73
C VAL A 511 31.04 16.38 4.45
N PRO A 512 32.09 16.37 3.59
CA PRO A 512 33.01 17.52 3.42
C PRO A 512 32.30 18.81 2.99
N LEU A 513 31.24 18.75 2.25
CA LEU A 513 30.47 19.94 1.87
C LEU A 513 29.79 20.60 3.07
N TYR A 514 29.28 19.81 4.00
CA TYR A 514 28.70 20.34 5.23
C TYR A 514 29.79 20.90 6.15
N TYR A 515 30.95 20.23 6.25
CA TYR A 515 32.13 20.72 6.94
C TYR A 515 32.59 22.10 6.41
N ASN A 516 32.76 22.21 5.09
CA ASN A 516 33.20 23.46 4.44
C ASN A 516 32.23 24.61 4.70
N LYS A 517 30.93 24.33 4.72
CA LYS A 517 29.88 25.32 5.05
C LYS A 517 30.05 25.82 6.49
N ILE A 518 30.29 24.94 7.45
CA ILE A 518 30.48 25.31 8.86
C ILE A 518 31.74 26.18 8.98
N VAL A 519 32.84 25.76 8.37
CA VAL A 519 34.13 26.49 8.40
C VAL A 519 34.01 27.86 7.74
N SER A 520 33.38 27.94 6.56
CA SER A 520 33.22 29.21 5.83
C SER A 520 32.35 30.24 6.59
N GLN A 521 31.38 29.77 7.38
CA GLN A 521 30.52 30.63 8.19
C GLN A 521 31.17 31.08 9.51
N ASN A 522 32.33 30.54 9.87
CA ASN A 522 33.07 30.86 11.09
C ASN A 522 32.17 30.98 12.33
N TRP A 523 31.57 29.88 12.73
CA TRP A 523 30.55 29.86 13.78
C TRP A 523 31.08 30.39 15.12
N SER A 524 30.32 31.26 15.76
CA SER A 524 30.59 31.71 17.12
C SER A 524 30.50 30.56 18.13
N GLU A 525 31.14 30.66 19.28
CA GLU A 525 31.05 29.68 20.36
C GLU A 525 29.58 29.35 20.73
N LYS A 526 28.72 30.34 20.82
CA LYS A 526 27.31 30.17 21.08
C LYS A 526 26.66 29.25 20.04
N ARG A 527 26.95 29.47 18.74
CA ARG A 527 26.37 28.66 17.66
C ARG A 527 26.92 27.23 17.64
N ARG A 528 28.19 27.04 17.99
CA ARG A 528 28.81 25.73 18.15
C ARG A 528 28.11 24.96 19.28
N ARG A 529 27.92 25.57 20.45
CA ARG A 529 27.19 24.97 21.56
C ARG A 529 25.76 24.66 21.23
N GLU A 530 25.05 25.54 20.52
CA GLU A 530 23.67 25.29 20.03
C GLU A 530 23.63 24.08 19.10
N HIS A 531 24.63 23.92 18.23
CA HIS A 531 24.73 22.77 17.33
C HIS A 531 25.03 21.47 18.09
N VAL A 532 26.01 21.48 18.99
CA VAL A 532 26.31 20.33 19.85
C VAL A 532 25.09 19.92 20.67
N LYS A 533 24.38 20.92 21.23
CA LYS A 533 23.13 20.67 21.96
C LYS A 533 22.06 20.04 21.08
N ALA A 534 21.88 20.50 19.86
CA ALA A 534 20.93 19.92 18.92
C ALA A 534 21.24 18.45 18.58
N VAL A 535 22.54 18.11 18.48
CA VAL A 535 22.97 16.71 18.30
C VAL A 535 22.78 15.89 19.57
N TYR A 536 23.03 16.47 20.75
CA TYR A 536 22.80 15.81 22.04
C TYR A 536 21.33 15.47 22.25
N ASP A 537 20.44 16.43 21.94
CA ASP A 537 18.97 16.30 22.14
C ASP A 537 18.32 15.39 21.10
N ASP A 538 18.89 15.27 19.89
CA ASP A 538 18.35 14.48 18.79
C ASP A 538 19.46 13.64 18.10
N LYS A 539 19.71 13.87 16.83
CA LYS A 539 20.65 13.13 15.98
C LYS A 539 21.48 14.09 15.11
N ILE A 540 22.55 13.56 14.52
CA ILE A 540 23.25 14.24 13.44
C ILE A 540 22.37 14.26 12.19
N PHE A 541 22.08 15.45 11.66
CA PHE A 541 21.47 15.65 10.35
C PHE A 541 22.44 16.43 9.46
N ALA A 542 22.74 15.87 8.30
CA ALA A 542 23.71 16.48 7.41
C ALA A 542 23.20 16.59 5.97
N TYR A 543 23.48 17.73 5.35
CA TYR A 543 23.18 17.96 3.93
C TYR A 543 24.19 17.22 3.07
N MET A 544 23.72 16.25 2.28
CA MET A 544 24.53 15.41 1.42
C MET A 544 23.84 15.23 0.07
N PRO A 545 23.99 16.16 -0.86
CA PRO A 545 23.43 16.03 -2.19
C PRO A 545 24.10 14.90 -2.98
N PRO A 546 23.39 14.27 -3.92
CA PRO A 546 23.89 13.11 -4.67
C PRO A 546 25.18 13.34 -5.44
N ASN A 547 25.48 14.59 -5.78
CA ASN A 547 26.70 14.98 -6.52
C ASN A 547 27.89 15.30 -5.65
N THR A 548 27.84 14.99 -4.36
CA THR A 548 28.98 15.20 -3.46
C THR A 548 30.16 14.35 -3.94
N PRO A 549 31.32 14.96 -4.19
CA PRO A 549 32.54 14.23 -4.63
C PRO A 549 33.01 13.22 -3.58
N GLY A 550 33.55 12.09 -4.07
CA GLY A 550 34.18 11.09 -3.20
C GLY A 550 33.17 10.38 -2.27
N LEU A 551 31.90 10.26 -2.65
CA LEU A 551 30.92 9.40 -1.99
C LEU A 551 31.25 7.91 -2.20
N GLY A 552 30.75 7.09 -1.30
CA GLY A 552 30.90 5.63 -1.38
C GLY A 552 32.15 5.13 -0.69
N ILE A 553 32.93 4.25 -1.34
CA ILE A 553 34.03 3.52 -0.71
C ILE A 553 35.15 4.46 -0.22
N GLU A 554 35.45 5.51 -0.95
CA GLU A 554 36.47 6.51 -0.55
C GLU A 554 36.02 7.28 0.70
N GLN A 555 34.74 7.61 0.80
CA GLN A 555 34.15 8.24 1.99
C GLN A 555 34.28 7.34 3.22
N ILE A 556 33.94 6.07 3.07
CA ILE A 556 34.06 5.06 4.13
C ILE A 556 35.51 4.96 4.58
N GLY A 557 36.46 4.86 3.65
CA GLY A 557 37.89 4.80 3.98
C GLY A 557 38.33 6.01 4.82
N ARG A 558 37.99 7.24 4.39
CA ARG A 558 38.33 8.46 5.16
C ARG A 558 37.68 8.47 6.55
N VAL A 559 36.45 8.02 6.68
CA VAL A 559 35.77 7.99 7.97
C VAL A 559 36.34 6.92 8.87
N GLU A 560 36.66 5.73 8.35
CA GLU A 560 37.27 4.64 9.10
C GLU A 560 38.69 4.99 9.57
N ASP A 561 39.49 5.65 8.73
CA ASP A 561 40.83 6.14 9.09
C ASP A 561 40.80 7.20 10.22
N ALA A 562 39.79 8.10 10.17
CA ALA A 562 39.63 9.16 11.17
C ALA A 562 38.98 8.66 12.48
N LEU A 563 38.05 7.74 12.37
CA LEU A 563 37.23 7.25 13.46
C LEU A 563 37.04 5.72 13.32
N PRO A 564 37.97 4.87 13.75
CA PRO A 564 37.89 3.42 13.62
C PRO A 564 36.60 2.83 14.25
N SER A 565 36.00 1.88 13.57
CA SER A 565 34.75 1.23 14.00
C SER A 565 34.95 0.21 15.10
N LYS A 566 33.95 0.05 15.96
CA LYS A 566 33.89 -1.00 16.97
C LYS A 566 32.65 -1.85 16.71
N VAL A 567 32.74 -2.75 15.73
CA VAL A 567 31.64 -3.71 15.46
C VAL A 567 31.74 -4.85 16.44
N GLU A 568 30.63 -5.22 17.04
CA GLU A 568 30.56 -6.26 18.08
C GLU A 568 29.73 -7.46 17.61
N HIS A 569 29.86 -8.58 18.36
CA HIS A 569 29.00 -9.71 18.14
C HIS A 569 27.60 -9.44 18.71
N VAL A 570 26.57 -9.95 18.04
CA VAL A 570 25.18 -9.86 18.48
C VAL A 570 24.73 -11.17 19.11
N THR A 571 23.79 -11.08 20.06
CA THR A 571 23.08 -12.24 20.63
C THR A 571 21.59 -12.08 20.37
N TRP A 572 20.87 -13.18 20.17
CA TRP A 572 19.42 -13.23 19.97
C TRP A 572 18.83 -14.50 20.54
N ILE A 573 17.52 -14.55 20.65
CA ILE A 573 16.81 -15.80 21.04
C ILE A 573 16.39 -16.53 19.75
N GLY A 574 16.97 -17.73 19.55
CA GLY A 574 16.63 -18.61 18.46
C GLY A 574 15.24 -19.24 18.61
N ASP A 575 14.76 -19.93 17.56
CA ASP A 575 13.40 -20.51 17.53
C ASP A 575 13.18 -21.60 18.57
N LEU A 576 14.25 -22.21 19.08
CA LEU A 576 14.20 -23.19 20.18
C LEU A 576 14.25 -22.55 21.58
N GLY A 577 14.13 -21.21 21.68
CA GLY A 577 14.21 -20.48 22.93
C GLY A 577 15.62 -20.46 23.55
N ARG A 578 16.66 -20.76 22.78
CA ARG A 578 18.05 -20.71 23.22
C ARG A 578 18.68 -19.41 22.78
N GLU A 579 19.57 -18.86 23.62
CA GLU A 579 20.42 -17.75 23.25
C GLU A 579 21.45 -18.21 22.21
N GLU A 580 21.48 -17.53 21.09
CA GLU A 580 22.41 -17.73 19.99
C GLU A 580 23.30 -16.49 19.85
N ARG A 581 24.51 -16.67 19.34
CA ARG A 581 25.49 -15.60 19.12
C ARG A 581 26.01 -15.65 17.69
N SER A 582 26.25 -14.48 17.09
CA SER A 582 26.85 -14.40 15.76
C SER A 582 28.28 -14.94 15.75
N VAL A 583 28.66 -15.62 14.65
CA VAL A 583 30.02 -16.13 14.43
C VAL A 583 30.98 -14.94 14.22
N ASP A 584 30.55 -14.00 13.38
CA ASP A 584 31.31 -12.78 13.09
C ASP A 584 30.64 -11.57 13.72
N PRO A 585 31.39 -10.47 13.97
CA PRO A 585 30.80 -9.20 14.36
C PRO A 585 29.80 -8.70 13.33
N VAL A 586 28.66 -8.19 13.78
CA VAL A 586 27.56 -7.71 12.91
C VAL A 586 27.32 -6.24 13.19
N MET A 587 27.29 -5.42 12.15
CA MET A 587 26.99 -3.99 12.28
C MET A 587 25.49 -3.77 12.46
N ILE A 588 25.10 -3.01 13.51
CA ILE A 588 23.74 -2.50 13.70
C ILE A 588 23.76 -0.98 13.48
N GLY A 589 23.17 -0.53 12.39
CA GLY A 589 23.04 0.89 12.04
C GLY A 589 21.67 1.23 11.51
N ASP A 590 21.32 2.52 11.47
CA ASP A 590 20.04 2.94 10.89
C ASP A 590 20.03 2.73 9.37
N MET A 591 18.92 2.19 8.85
CA MET A 591 18.53 2.24 7.44
C MET A 591 17.23 3.01 7.32
N TYR A 592 17.06 3.76 6.24
CA TYR A 592 15.82 4.49 6.00
C TYR A 592 14.81 3.62 5.28
N ILE A 593 13.78 3.15 6.01
CA ILE A 593 12.80 2.17 5.55
C ILE A 593 11.45 2.83 5.29
N MET A 594 10.84 2.50 4.17
CA MET A 594 9.50 2.92 3.75
C MET A 594 8.56 1.73 3.66
N VAL A 595 7.33 1.88 4.16
CA VAL A 595 6.26 0.89 4.02
C VAL A 595 5.51 1.15 2.71
N LEU A 596 5.24 0.10 1.93
CA LEU A 596 4.55 0.19 0.65
C LEU A 596 3.07 -0.24 0.75
N GLU A 597 2.24 0.22 -0.21
CA GLU A 597 0.80 -0.09 -0.30
C GLU A 597 0.47 -1.58 -0.50
N LYS A 598 1.48 -2.39 -0.82
CA LYS A 598 1.30 -3.83 -1.04
C LYS A 598 1.41 -4.57 0.28
N THR A 599 0.28 -5.04 0.76
CA THR A 599 0.13 -5.73 2.03
C THR A 599 -0.12 -7.22 1.82
N GLY A 600 0.02 -8.01 2.88
CA GLY A 600 -0.34 -9.41 2.88
C GLY A 600 -1.85 -9.69 3.03
N HIS A 601 -2.67 -8.67 3.26
CA HIS A 601 -4.11 -8.85 3.51
C HIS A 601 -4.91 -9.38 2.30
N ASP A 602 -4.39 -9.21 1.08
CA ASP A 602 -5.03 -9.69 -0.15
C ASP A 602 -4.63 -11.14 -0.51
N TRP A 603 -4.17 -11.93 0.43
CA TRP A 603 -3.65 -13.28 0.17
C TRP A 603 -4.71 -14.29 -0.17
N SER A 604 -5.91 -14.15 0.35
CA SER A 604 -7.02 -15.03 0.04
C SER A 604 -8.03 -14.31 -0.85
N ALA A 605 -7.95 -14.57 -2.14
CA ALA A 605 -8.99 -14.24 -3.07
C ALA A 605 -9.64 -15.54 -3.53
N VAL A 606 -10.94 -15.70 -3.23
CA VAL A 606 -11.74 -16.84 -3.71
C VAL A 606 -12.61 -16.33 -4.84
N ASP A 607 -12.33 -16.80 -6.04
CA ASP A 607 -13.14 -16.47 -7.22
C ASP A 607 -12.88 -17.49 -8.33
N VAL A 608 -13.78 -17.53 -9.30
CA VAL A 608 -13.57 -18.28 -10.54
C VAL A 608 -12.77 -17.38 -11.49
N PRO A 609 -11.60 -17.81 -11.98
CA PRO A 609 -10.82 -17.01 -12.91
C PRO A 609 -11.65 -16.74 -14.19
N LYS A 610 -11.77 -15.47 -14.56
CA LYS A 610 -12.37 -15.11 -15.85
C LYS A 610 -11.50 -15.66 -16.97
N ARG A 611 -12.14 -16.35 -17.90
CA ARG A 611 -11.47 -17.02 -19.03
C ARG A 611 -11.83 -16.37 -20.35
N GLN A 612 -10.91 -16.44 -21.28
CA GLN A 612 -11.15 -16.14 -22.69
C GLN A 612 -11.95 -17.29 -23.34
N VAL A 613 -12.40 -17.09 -24.57
CA VAL A 613 -13.14 -18.12 -25.34
C VAL A 613 -12.38 -19.45 -25.43
N HIS A 614 -11.06 -19.37 -25.44
CA HIS A 614 -10.19 -20.55 -25.52
C HIS A 614 -9.84 -21.20 -24.16
N GLY A 615 -10.51 -20.78 -23.09
CA GLY A 615 -10.26 -21.31 -21.74
C GLY A 615 -9.01 -20.78 -21.05
N VAL A 616 -8.23 -19.90 -21.67
CA VAL A 616 -7.05 -19.26 -21.06
C VAL A 616 -7.50 -18.18 -20.08
N PRO A 617 -6.91 -18.10 -18.87
CA PRO A 617 -7.21 -17.03 -17.93
C PRO A 617 -6.96 -15.64 -18.54
N THR A 618 -7.83 -14.69 -18.27
CA THR A 618 -7.70 -13.30 -18.73
C THR A 618 -7.40 -12.35 -17.59
N LYS A 619 -6.80 -11.20 -17.91
CA LYS A 619 -6.59 -10.13 -16.94
C LYS A 619 -7.94 -9.58 -16.44
N VAL A 620 -7.99 -9.25 -15.15
CA VAL A 620 -9.12 -8.53 -14.56
C VAL A 620 -9.15 -7.10 -15.11
N SER A 621 -10.20 -6.76 -15.82
CA SER A 621 -10.37 -5.42 -16.40
C SER A 621 -10.79 -4.41 -15.30
N ALA A 622 -10.60 -3.10 -15.59
CA ALA A 622 -11.11 -2.04 -14.72
C ALA A 622 -12.62 -2.13 -14.49
N ARG A 623 -13.38 -2.62 -15.50
CA ARG A 623 -14.82 -2.85 -15.40
C ARG A 623 -15.16 -4.01 -14.45
N ASP A 624 -14.40 -5.09 -14.51
CA ASP A 624 -14.58 -6.23 -13.62
C ASP A 624 -14.29 -5.85 -12.17
N LYS A 625 -13.20 -5.13 -11.92
CA LYS A 625 -12.87 -4.59 -10.59
C LYS A 625 -13.95 -3.67 -10.03
N HIS A 626 -14.62 -2.93 -10.89
CA HIS A 626 -15.71 -2.05 -10.50
C HIS A 626 -17.02 -2.79 -10.19
N ASN A 627 -17.37 -3.76 -11.03
CA ASN A 627 -18.61 -4.52 -10.87
C ASN A 627 -18.53 -5.56 -9.74
N LEU A 628 -17.33 -6.02 -9.45
CA LEU A 628 -17.04 -7.06 -8.47
C LEU A 628 -15.95 -6.52 -7.51
N PRO A 629 -16.32 -5.76 -6.46
CA PRO A 629 -15.38 -5.09 -5.57
C PRO A 629 -14.37 -6.04 -4.91
N TYR A 630 -14.71 -7.31 -4.74
CA TYR A 630 -13.82 -8.34 -4.22
C TYR A 630 -12.75 -8.80 -5.24
N ARG A 631 -12.91 -8.48 -6.54
CA ARG A 631 -11.92 -8.75 -7.60
C ARG A 631 -10.91 -7.63 -7.77
N GLN A 632 -10.27 -7.19 -6.71
CA GLN A 632 -9.27 -6.13 -6.82
C GLN A 632 -7.95 -6.63 -7.42
N SER A 633 -7.59 -7.88 -7.18
CA SER A 633 -6.37 -8.51 -7.67
C SER A 633 -6.67 -9.64 -8.65
N PRO A 634 -5.81 -9.88 -9.68
CA PRO A 634 -5.95 -11.07 -10.50
C PRO A 634 -5.71 -12.30 -9.62
N LEU A 635 -6.60 -13.28 -9.75
CA LEU A 635 -6.41 -14.58 -9.13
C LEU A 635 -5.16 -15.24 -9.71
N ARG A 636 -4.28 -15.67 -8.83
CA ARG A 636 -3.15 -16.54 -9.14
C ARG A 636 -3.31 -17.80 -8.30
N PHE A 637 -3.33 -18.94 -8.96
CA PHE A 637 -3.29 -20.20 -8.26
C PHE A 637 -1.90 -20.45 -7.69
N PHE A 638 -0.89 -20.42 -8.57
CA PHE A 638 0.53 -20.43 -8.22
C PHE A 638 1.30 -19.44 -9.08
N GLY A 639 2.33 -18.81 -8.52
CA GLY A 639 3.32 -18.06 -9.28
C GLY A 639 4.37 -19.00 -9.89
N GLU A 640 5.19 -18.48 -10.79
CA GLU A 640 6.26 -19.25 -11.42
C GLU A 640 7.31 -19.75 -10.40
N ALA A 641 7.69 -18.89 -9.45
CA ALA A 641 8.65 -19.24 -8.41
C ALA A 641 8.12 -20.35 -7.48
N GLU A 642 6.84 -20.25 -7.08
CA GLU A 642 6.18 -21.24 -6.24
C GLU A 642 6.12 -22.61 -6.92
N ILE A 643 5.72 -22.66 -8.21
CA ILE A 643 5.69 -23.91 -8.97
C ILE A 643 7.07 -24.55 -9.06
N ARG A 644 8.12 -23.78 -9.33
CA ARG A 644 9.49 -24.30 -9.39
C ARG A 644 9.94 -24.89 -8.05
N ASN A 645 9.67 -24.19 -6.95
CA ASN A 645 10.03 -24.66 -5.62
C ASN A 645 9.26 -25.93 -5.23
N TYR A 646 7.94 -25.95 -5.44
CA TYR A 646 7.12 -27.11 -5.13
C TYR A 646 7.46 -28.30 -6.01
N SER A 647 7.71 -28.10 -7.31
CA SER A 647 8.14 -29.18 -8.19
C SER A 647 9.49 -29.77 -7.77
N GLY A 648 10.41 -28.97 -7.24
CA GLY A 648 11.69 -29.43 -6.71
C GLY A 648 11.57 -30.22 -5.41
N ILE A 649 10.53 -29.98 -4.60
CA ILE A 649 10.33 -30.64 -3.29
C ILE A 649 9.36 -31.83 -3.41
N LEU A 650 8.25 -31.66 -4.11
CA LEU A 650 7.12 -32.59 -4.17
C LEU A 650 7.06 -33.40 -5.47
N GLY A 651 7.92 -33.06 -6.43
CA GLY A 651 7.98 -33.73 -7.73
C GLY A 651 7.12 -33.11 -8.81
N GLY A 652 7.40 -33.52 -10.06
CA GLY A 652 6.71 -33.00 -11.25
C GLY A 652 5.25 -33.44 -11.33
N ASP A 653 4.94 -34.65 -10.86
CA ASP A 653 3.57 -35.19 -10.87
C ASP A 653 2.64 -34.40 -10.00
N TRP A 654 3.08 -33.98 -8.82
CA TRP A 654 2.33 -33.11 -7.96
C TRP A 654 2.04 -31.74 -8.65
N ALA A 655 3.04 -31.17 -9.29
CA ALA A 655 2.87 -29.91 -10.00
C ALA A 655 1.90 -30.04 -11.18
N ALA A 656 1.97 -31.13 -11.91
CA ALA A 656 1.06 -31.44 -13.02
C ALA A 656 -0.39 -31.60 -12.54
N ASP A 657 -0.60 -32.35 -11.45
CA ASP A 657 -1.92 -32.53 -10.84
C ASP A 657 -2.53 -31.22 -10.34
N MET A 658 -1.73 -30.42 -9.64
CA MET A 658 -2.19 -29.12 -9.14
C MET A 658 -2.53 -28.13 -10.26
N LEU A 659 -1.74 -28.11 -11.34
CA LEU A 659 -2.02 -27.28 -12.51
C LEU A 659 -3.26 -27.78 -13.26
N ASP A 660 -3.47 -29.08 -13.34
CA ASP A 660 -4.67 -29.66 -13.92
C ASP A 660 -5.90 -29.30 -13.13
N ARG A 661 -5.91 -29.46 -11.80
CA ARG A 661 -7.03 -29.06 -10.93
C ARG A 661 -7.42 -27.59 -11.13
N ALA A 662 -6.44 -26.71 -11.39
CA ALA A 662 -6.68 -25.30 -11.65
C ALA A 662 -7.24 -25.00 -13.05
N ASN A 663 -6.93 -25.81 -14.04
CA ASN A 663 -7.23 -25.54 -15.47
C ASN A 663 -8.22 -26.50 -16.10
N ASN A 664 -8.51 -27.65 -15.52
CA ASN A 664 -9.46 -28.64 -16.00
C ASN A 664 -10.89 -28.26 -15.55
N PRO A 665 -11.79 -27.90 -16.48
CA PRO A 665 -13.15 -27.47 -16.11
C PRO A 665 -13.96 -28.53 -15.38
N LYS A 666 -13.79 -29.80 -15.72
CA LYS A 666 -14.50 -30.91 -15.07
C LYS A 666 -13.98 -31.16 -13.65
N ALA A 667 -12.66 -31.03 -13.44
CA ALA A 667 -12.09 -31.11 -12.12
C ALA A 667 -12.58 -29.96 -11.22
N GLN A 668 -12.65 -28.75 -11.76
CA GLN A 668 -13.20 -27.60 -11.06
C GLN A 668 -14.67 -27.76 -10.72
N GLU A 669 -15.48 -28.26 -11.65
CA GLU A 669 -16.91 -28.54 -11.43
C GLU A 669 -17.10 -29.57 -10.32
N ALA A 670 -16.32 -30.65 -10.30
CA ALA A 670 -16.35 -31.67 -9.26
C ALA A 670 -15.97 -31.08 -7.88
N ILE A 671 -14.94 -30.24 -7.82
CA ILE A 671 -14.54 -29.55 -6.57
C ILE A 671 -15.68 -28.65 -6.07
N TRP A 672 -16.23 -27.81 -6.94
CA TRP A 672 -17.32 -26.90 -6.55
C TRP A 672 -18.57 -27.68 -6.10
N LYS A 673 -18.91 -28.74 -6.78
CA LYS A 673 -20.02 -29.59 -6.40
C LYS A 673 -19.84 -30.17 -4.99
N GLN A 674 -18.65 -30.65 -4.68
CA GLN A 674 -18.34 -31.17 -3.34
C GLN A 674 -18.37 -30.08 -2.26
N VAL A 675 -17.86 -28.89 -2.55
CA VAL A 675 -17.91 -27.74 -1.61
C VAL A 675 -19.34 -27.34 -1.29
N ILE A 676 -20.24 -27.41 -2.28
CA ILE A 676 -21.64 -27.02 -2.09
C ILE A 676 -22.48 -28.11 -1.42
N GLU A 677 -22.22 -29.39 -1.77
CA GLU A 677 -23.06 -30.52 -1.34
C GLU A 677 -22.64 -31.12 0.02
N ASN A 678 -21.41 -30.91 0.46
CA ASN A 678 -20.90 -31.51 1.69
C ASN A 678 -20.93 -30.51 2.87
N GLU A 679 -21.46 -30.98 4.00
CA GLU A 679 -21.46 -30.25 5.27
C GLU A 679 -20.05 -30.19 5.93
N ARG A 680 -19.12 -31.02 5.50
CA ARG A 680 -17.76 -31.10 6.07
C ARG A 680 -16.71 -31.05 4.97
N PRO A 681 -15.51 -30.50 5.29
CA PRO A 681 -14.39 -30.54 4.36
C PRO A 681 -14.08 -31.99 3.95
N THR A 682 -13.95 -32.23 2.65
CA THR A 682 -13.58 -33.52 2.07
C THR A 682 -12.17 -33.44 1.47
N ASP A 683 -11.48 -34.58 1.42
CA ASP A 683 -10.20 -34.68 0.74
C ASP A 683 -10.39 -34.47 -0.77
N LEU A 684 -9.55 -33.65 -1.37
CA LEU A 684 -9.60 -33.34 -2.81
C LEU A 684 -9.30 -34.58 -3.67
N ASP A 685 -8.51 -35.53 -3.18
CA ASP A 685 -8.19 -36.75 -3.91
C ASP A 685 -9.40 -37.67 -4.04
N ILE A 686 -10.29 -37.65 -3.05
CA ILE A 686 -11.56 -38.40 -3.10
C ILE A 686 -12.58 -37.65 -3.99
N THR A 687 -12.47 -36.33 -4.08
CA THR A 687 -13.41 -35.50 -4.82
C THR A 687 -13.27 -35.63 -6.32
N ILE A 688 -12.05 -35.85 -6.84
CA ILE A 688 -11.78 -35.95 -8.26
C ILE A 688 -11.51 -37.40 -8.62
N ASP A 689 -12.51 -38.10 -9.15
CA ASP A 689 -12.31 -39.42 -9.74
C ASP A 689 -11.49 -39.33 -11.03
N ARG A 690 -10.23 -39.66 -10.96
CA ARG A 690 -9.31 -39.60 -12.09
C ARG A 690 -9.60 -40.60 -13.21
N ASN A 691 -10.42 -41.61 -12.96
CA ASN A 691 -10.94 -42.48 -14.01
C ASN A 691 -11.98 -41.81 -14.89
N GLN A 692 -12.74 -40.87 -14.30
CA GLN A 692 -13.75 -40.10 -15.03
C GLN A 692 -13.25 -38.74 -15.53
N ILE A 693 -12.29 -38.16 -14.83
CA ILE A 693 -11.71 -36.87 -15.11
C ILE A 693 -10.19 -37.02 -15.26
N PRO A 694 -9.71 -37.50 -16.41
CA PRO A 694 -8.29 -37.69 -16.64
C PRO A 694 -7.52 -36.37 -16.61
N VAL A 695 -6.23 -36.44 -16.24
CA VAL A 695 -5.33 -35.27 -16.26
C VAL A 695 -5.15 -34.77 -17.70
N GLY A 696 -4.95 -33.47 -17.85
CA GLY A 696 -4.66 -32.87 -19.16
C GLY A 696 -5.89 -32.48 -20.01
N ASN A 697 -7.10 -32.66 -19.50
CA ASN A 697 -8.33 -32.33 -20.21
C ASN A 697 -8.71 -30.84 -20.10
N SER A 698 -7.76 -29.94 -20.22
CA SER A 698 -8.00 -28.50 -20.19
C SER A 698 -8.35 -27.92 -21.56
N LEU A 699 -9.26 -26.93 -21.58
CA LEU A 699 -9.60 -26.21 -22.80
C LEU A 699 -8.39 -25.48 -23.42
N SER A 700 -7.48 -25.01 -22.56
CA SER A 700 -6.24 -24.35 -22.99
C SER A 700 -5.32 -25.31 -23.75
N LEU A 701 -5.19 -26.53 -23.26
CA LEU A 701 -4.38 -27.56 -23.91
C LEU A 701 -5.02 -28.01 -25.23
N SER A 702 -6.35 -28.19 -25.26
CA SER A 702 -7.09 -28.49 -26.48
C SER A 702 -6.91 -27.40 -27.54
N TYR A 703 -6.97 -26.13 -27.12
CA TYR A 703 -6.70 -25.00 -28.03
C TYR A 703 -5.26 -25.02 -28.56
N LEU A 704 -4.29 -25.25 -27.69
CA LEU A 704 -2.88 -25.34 -28.09
C LEU A 704 -2.65 -26.50 -29.08
N ASN A 705 -3.22 -27.67 -28.82
CA ASN A 705 -3.17 -28.82 -29.70
C ASN A 705 -3.73 -28.47 -31.10
N ASN A 706 -4.90 -27.82 -31.13
CA ASN A 706 -5.50 -27.39 -32.40
C ASN A 706 -4.66 -26.35 -33.15
N ALA A 707 -4.06 -25.40 -32.42
CA ALA A 707 -3.18 -24.41 -33.00
C ALA A 707 -1.91 -25.05 -33.60
N MET A 708 -1.31 -26.00 -32.89
CA MET A 708 -0.16 -26.77 -33.37
C MET A 708 -0.51 -27.64 -34.56
N TYR A 709 -1.67 -28.31 -34.54
CA TYR A 709 -2.17 -29.10 -35.65
C TYR A 709 -2.35 -28.26 -36.94
N CYS A 710 -2.89 -27.04 -36.80
CA CYS A 710 -2.97 -26.09 -37.92
C CYS A 710 -1.62 -25.70 -38.52
N ASN A 711 -0.55 -25.77 -37.71
CA ASN A 711 0.83 -25.54 -38.16
C ASN A 711 1.56 -26.83 -38.65
N GLY A 712 0.83 -27.95 -38.77
CA GLY A 712 1.39 -29.23 -39.21
C GLY A 712 2.19 -29.97 -38.13
N ALA A 713 2.00 -29.63 -36.86
CA ALA A 713 2.63 -30.28 -35.71
C ALA A 713 1.57 -30.85 -34.78
N GLN A 714 1.89 -31.95 -34.11
CA GLN A 714 1.00 -32.60 -33.16
C GLN A 714 1.78 -32.93 -31.90
N PHE A 715 1.21 -32.70 -30.73
CA PHE A 715 1.73 -33.23 -29.48
C PHE A 715 1.37 -34.73 -29.40
N ALA A 716 2.36 -35.53 -29.14
CA ALA A 716 2.18 -36.95 -28.78
C ALA A 716 2.41 -37.09 -27.28
N TYR A 717 1.47 -37.69 -26.63
CA TYR A 717 1.57 -38.04 -25.21
C TYR A 717 1.83 -39.57 -25.14
N ALA A 718 2.90 -39.93 -24.48
CA ALA A 718 3.11 -41.35 -24.09
C ALA A 718 2.48 -41.55 -22.71
N GLU A 719 1.52 -42.44 -22.60
CA GLU A 719 1.10 -42.98 -21.31
C GLU A 719 2.16 -44.02 -20.91
N VAL A 720 3.11 -43.61 -20.09
CA VAL A 720 4.14 -44.50 -19.56
C VAL A 720 4.13 -44.35 -18.05
N ASP A 721 3.82 -45.43 -17.35
CA ASP A 721 3.81 -45.49 -15.89
C ASP A 721 5.20 -45.21 -15.25
N THR A 722 6.25 -45.19 -16.03
CA THR A 722 7.65 -44.98 -15.61
C THR A 722 8.36 -43.88 -16.41
N ALA A 723 7.63 -42.82 -16.78
CA ALA A 723 8.09 -41.78 -17.71
C ALA A 723 9.42 -41.10 -17.31
N SER A 724 9.72 -40.94 -16.03
CA SER A 724 10.92 -40.26 -15.57
C SER A 724 12.23 -40.99 -15.87
N ASP A 725 12.25 -42.29 -15.72
CA ASP A 725 13.47 -43.12 -15.95
C ASP A 725 13.73 -43.30 -17.44
N LEU A 726 12.69 -43.54 -18.21
CA LEU A 726 12.75 -43.65 -19.66
C LEU A 726 13.11 -42.34 -20.38
N GLU A 727 12.58 -41.20 -19.91
CA GLU A 727 12.94 -39.88 -20.45
C GLU A 727 14.42 -39.57 -20.18
N ILE A 728 14.93 -39.88 -19.00
CA ILE A 728 16.34 -39.69 -18.64
C ILE A 728 17.24 -40.62 -19.46
N GLU A 729 16.85 -41.86 -19.66
CA GLU A 729 17.58 -42.80 -20.46
C GLU A 729 17.58 -42.41 -21.96
N MET A 730 16.45 -41.94 -22.43
CA MET A 730 16.30 -41.40 -23.77
C MET A 730 17.13 -40.15 -24.03
N LEU A 731 17.16 -39.19 -23.05
CA LEU A 731 18.01 -38.02 -23.13
C LEU A 731 19.51 -38.41 -23.11
N ARG A 732 19.89 -39.48 -22.40
CA ARG A 732 21.25 -40.01 -22.38
C ARG A 732 21.63 -40.69 -23.67
N LYS A 733 20.71 -41.48 -24.27
CA LYS A 733 20.93 -42.24 -25.46
C LYS A 733 20.88 -41.41 -26.75
N TYR A 734 20.05 -40.34 -26.75
CA TYR A 734 19.87 -39.47 -27.89
C TYR A 734 19.95 -37.96 -27.46
N PRO A 735 21.15 -37.50 -27.13
CA PRO A 735 21.33 -36.13 -26.67
C PRO A 735 21.01 -35.06 -27.74
N ASP A 736 21.14 -35.42 -29.03
CA ASP A 736 20.85 -34.53 -30.14
C ASP A 736 19.36 -34.61 -30.53
N PRO A 737 18.60 -33.50 -30.41
CA PRO A 737 17.16 -33.50 -30.73
C PRO A 737 16.86 -33.81 -32.22
N ILE A 738 17.81 -33.62 -33.10
CA ILE A 738 17.65 -33.90 -34.58
C ILE A 738 17.68 -35.40 -34.86
N ASN A 739 18.43 -36.15 -34.09
CA ASN A 739 18.63 -37.59 -34.26
C ASN A 739 17.72 -38.45 -33.37
N ARG A 740 16.78 -37.85 -32.64
CA ARG A 740 15.83 -38.62 -31.85
C ARG A 740 14.86 -39.39 -32.73
N PRO A 741 14.66 -40.68 -32.46
CA PRO A 741 13.65 -41.47 -33.18
C PRO A 741 12.24 -40.86 -32.99
N ARG A 742 11.39 -41.01 -33.99
CA ARG A 742 10.01 -40.59 -33.86
C ARG A 742 9.29 -41.43 -32.78
N VAL A 743 8.38 -40.83 -32.02
CA VAL A 743 7.63 -41.46 -30.93
C VAL A 743 6.97 -42.79 -31.36
N SER A 744 6.49 -42.90 -32.61
CA SER A 744 5.90 -44.12 -33.16
C SER A 744 6.90 -45.27 -33.35
N SER A 745 8.19 -44.97 -33.53
CA SER A 745 9.24 -46.00 -33.59
C SER A 745 9.77 -46.37 -32.21
N LEU A 746 9.58 -45.54 -31.24
CA LEU A 746 9.93 -45.73 -29.86
C LEU A 746 8.93 -46.62 -29.11
N ALA A 747 7.63 -46.41 -29.34
CA ALA A 747 6.59 -47.28 -28.80
C ALA A 747 6.79 -48.73 -29.24
N LYS A 748 7.19 -48.98 -30.51
CA LYS A 748 7.50 -50.32 -31.00
C LYS A 748 8.75 -50.92 -30.39
N SER A 749 9.81 -50.11 -30.15
CA SER A 749 11.03 -50.62 -29.50
C SER A 749 10.85 -50.84 -28.01
N LEU A 750 9.89 -50.21 -27.38
CA LEU A 750 9.52 -50.42 -25.97
C LEU A 750 8.67 -51.70 -25.80
N GLU A 751 7.76 -51.99 -26.77
CA GLU A 751 7.02 -53.24 -26.81
C GLU A 751 7.98 -54.43 -27.01
N GLU A 752 9.01 -54.28 -27.84
CA GLU A 752 10.05 -55.31 -28.03
C GLU A 752 10.94 -55.52 -26.79
N VAL A 753 11.22 -54.45 -26.00
CA VAL A 753 12.01 -54.55 -24.75
C VAL A 753 11.22 -55.19 -23.61
N VAL A 754 9.92 -54.93 -23.53
CA VAL A 754 9.05 -55.52 -22.50
C VAL A 754 8.80 -57.02 -22.80
N GLU A 755 8.74 -57.43 -24.09
CA GLU A 755 8.65 -58.87 -24.44
C GLU A 755 9.94 -59.62 -24.13
N ASP A 756 11.14 -58.99 -24.15
CA ASP A 756 12.40 -59.62 -23.79
C ASP A 756 12.65 -59.71 -22.25
N GLU A 757 12.00 -58.87 -21.44
CA GLU A 757 12.12 -58.95 -19.98
C GLU A 757 11.16 -59.98 -19.33
N ASP A 758 10.08 -60.36 -20.02
CA ASP A 758 9.12 -61.38 -19.54
C ASP A 758 9.63 -62.83 -19.70
N GLU A 759 10.81 -63.06 -20.30
CA GLU A 759 11.46 -64.38 -20.41
C GLU A 759 12.54 -64.68 -19.33
N GLU A 760 12.83 -63.78 -18.39
CA GLU A 760 13.67 -64.09 -17.23
C GLU A 760 12.83 -64.75 -16.11
N GLU A 761 13.07 -66.05 -15.91
CA GLU A 761 12.46 -66.95 -14.94
C GLU A 761 12.26 -66.25 -13.55
N TYR A 762 11.02 -66.22 -13.15
CA TYR A 762 10.62 -65.85 -11.78
C TYR A 762 11.04 -67.05 -10.85
N ILE A 763 12.16 -66.88 -10.13
CA ILE A 763 12.53 -67.78 -9.01
C ILE A 763 11.74 -67.25 -7.79
N GLU A 764 10.69 -68.00 -7.42
CA GLU A 764 9.99 -67.77 -6.16
C GLU A 764 10.97 -67.98 -4.97
N PRO A 765 11.06 -67.00 -4.04
CA PRO A 765 11.74 -67.30 -2.78
C PRO A 765 10.83 -68.15 -1.91
N GLU A 766 11.37 -69.31 -1.52
CA GLU A 766 10.78 -70.22 -0.52
C GLU A 766 10.51 -69.42 0.77
N ALA A 767 9.24 -69.39 1.18
CA ALA A 767 8.81 -68.82 2.44
C ALA A 767 9.06 -69.81 3.55
N ASP A 768 10.09 -69.61 4.33
CA ASP A 768 10.24 -70.31 5.65
C ASP A 768 9.21 -69.64 6.62
N TYR A 769 8.17 -70.46 6.88
CA TYR A 769 7.26 -70.22 8.01
C TYR A 769 7.91 -70.92 9.23
N ASP A 770 8.52 -70.19 10.12
CA ASP A 770 8.72 -70.61 11.49
C ASP A 770 7.56 -70.11 12.37
N ASP A 771 6.82 -71.11 12.79
CA ASP A 771 5.73 -71.11 13.73
C ASP A 771 6.35 -71.23 15.17
N GLU A 772 6.08 -70.21 16.01
CA GLU A 772 6.17 -70.29 17.49
C GLU A 772 5.62 -68.96 17.99
N GLY A 773 4.57 -68.82 18.75
CA GLY A 773 4.12 -69.56 19.87
C GLY A 773 3.68 -68.53 20.90
N GLU A 774 2.51 -68.74 21.38
CA GLU A 774 1.71 -68.02 22.38
C GLU A 774 2.47 -67.44 23.59
N GLU A 775 1.81 -66.47 24.16
CA GLU A 775 1.58 -66.14 25.59
C GLU A 775 2.10 -64.74 26.01
N GLU A 776 1.27 -63.94 26.40
CA GLU A 776 0.50 -63.28 27.43
C GLU A 776 0.11 -61.82 27.09
#